data_24da7f687355d15aa891924c7a97477f
#
_entry.id   24da7f687355d15aa891924c7a97477f
#
_cell.length_a   1.000
_cell.length_b   1.000
_cell.length_c   1.000
_cell.angle_alpha   90.00
_cell.angle_beta   90.00
_cell.angle_gamma   90.00
#
_symmetry.space_group_name_H-M   'P 1'
#
loop_
_entity.id
_entity.type
_entity.pdbx_description
1 polymer ?
#
loop_
_entity_poly.entity_id
_entity_poly.type
_entity_poly.pdbx_seq_one_letter_code
_entity_poly.pdbx_strand_id
1 'polypeptide(L)'
;MMENTKERFINFRPLVIIALMLCIGVVFMVEIYSNILMVIPAGVVAVVFALFCFIKKKYIFLAITMFIYLLGFGITVLTIETYSKSLSKEDCLIIGRVSDVVYSGYEGQYYLTFENVVIEVEDAKTSLSGKTSVTVYGVVNDDITVGDIISGKTKISNINIIEDNSVNINYYHDDIRYYCSLSFKNISIENNNPSVIEKLKTTTKDNLTKHMGEEVGGISYAVLFGDKSLIDYQTSTTFRESGISHILAVSGLHVGFLFAILYFFLNKLPLNRWLKFLALFIFLFGFCFVCEFSPSVVRASIMCLCLVLTRLLGKQYDGLSGISLAFIIIVLFRPLFIYDVGFQMSFGAVLGSILILKVIDRFDLKNKTLKNIVSGVSISIATQIGILPIIANSFGYLATYSVLINIVVIPIFAIFYPLLCIINLFVLISNVFSFLLVVPFALMKTIVAISSFVSSLPYAYIEVFGMGLISTILFYIAMFVLGGFVNLKGDIKTLSIIATLCLSVMFVTINNIPKKFTTNNFIVENNTYYASINTENNDLYLIDIDTSKKGIEKLRSILKGKKIKQIDGLIFISNTNFSSSEISNFAKDFDCVIYLPQNHASAPNLLLMGNDVVEYDDSKMLYFNFGTMQTFTYQKGLIAEFNINNKKFLISSGVFSEEDVLKIKNDILYPVHFVSYDENSYSLGDKQIFNSNYHLYYGEKCDIVI
;
A
#
# COMPACT_ATOMS: atom_id res chain seq x y z
N MET A 1 30.53 -28.93 41.23
CA MET A 1 29.33 -28.17 41.65
C MET A 1 28.64 -27.71 40.36
N MET A 2 27.62 -28.49 39.92
CA MET A 2 26.75 -28.07 38.82
C MET A 2 25.69 -27.14 39.42
N GLU A 3 25.84 -25.85 39.16
CA GLU A 3 24.79 -24.89 39.44
C GLU A 3 23.54 -25.24 38.65
N ASN A 4 22.47 -25.60 39.37
CA ASN A 4 21.13 -25.74 38.83
C ASN A 4 20.67 -24.37 38.30
N THR A 5 21.04 -24.02 37.08
CA THR A 5 20.39 -22.92 36.36
C THR A 5 18.96 -23.35 36.11
N LYS A 6 18.03 -22.91 36.98
CA LYS A 6 16.60 -23.00 36.71
C LYS A 6 16.34 -22.47 35.32
N GLU A 7 16.06 -23.36 34.37
CA GLU A 7 15.67 -22.97 33.03
C GLU A 7 14.47 -22.03 33.14
N ARG A 8 14.68 -20.78 32.71
CA ARG A 8 13.61 -19.78 32.74
C ARG A 8 12.56 -20.14 31.71
N PHE A 9 11.29 -20.11 32.07
CA PHE A 9 10.16 -20.40 31.18
C PHE A 9 10.14 -19.53 29.92
N ILE A 10 10.57 -18.26 30.02
CA ILE A 10 10.71 -17.31 28.92
C ILE A 10 12.14 -16.80 28.90
N ASN A 11 12.76 -16.81 27.72
CA ASN A 11 14.06 -16.23 27.49
C ASN A 11 13.90 -14.69 27.41
N PHE A 12 14.02 -14.05 28.58
CA PHE A 12 13.67 -12.65 28.79
C PHE A 12 14.59 -11.71 28.05
N ARG A 13 14.02 -10.92 27.14
CA ARG A 13 14.68 -9.86 26.40
C ARG A 13 13.95 -8.53 26.60
N PRO A 14 14.49 -7.60 27.38
CA PRO A 14 13.81 -6.36 27.73
C PRO A 14 13.36 -5.55 26.51
N LEU A 15 14.21 -5.42 25.49
CA LEU A 15 13.91 -4.64 24.28
C LEU A 15 12.72 -5.17 23.49
N VAL A 16 12.51 -6.51 23.47
CA VAL A 16 11.34 -7.12 22.82
C VAL A 16 10.04 -6.70 23.51
N ILE A 17 10.05 -6.72 24.85
CA ILE A 17 8.87 -6.32 25.62
C ILE A 17 8.58 -4.84 25.46
N ILE A 18 9.63 -4.01 25.49
CA ILE A 18 9.52 -2.57 25.21
C ILE A 18 8.89 -2.32 23.84
N ALA A 19 9.40 -2.99 22.80
CA ALA A 19 8.86 -2.87 21.44
C ALA A 19 7.39 -3.30 21.36
N LEU A 20 7.03 -4.40 22.01
CA LEU A 20 5.63 -4.87 22.05
C LEU A 20 4.71 -3.90 22.78
N MET A 21 5.13 -3.35 23.93
CA MET A 21 4.31 -2.37 24.68
C MET A 21 4.13 -1.08 23.89
N LEU A 22 5.17 -0.61 23.22
CA LEU A 22 5.10 0.56 22.34
C LEU A 22 4.12 0.29 21.18
N CYS A 23 4.22 -0.88 20.53
CA CYS A 23 3.32 -1.28 19.46
C CYS A 23 1.86 -1.31 19.92
N ILE A 24 1.59 -1.94 21.06
CA ILE A 24 0.23 -2.02 21.64
C ILE A 24 -0.31 -0.61 21.93
N GLY A 25 0.51 0.31 22.43
CA GLY A 25 0.11 1.70 22.69
C GLY A 25 -0.31 2.43 21.41
N VAL A 26 0.43 2.26 20.32
CA VAL A 26 0.13 2.87 19.01
C VAL A 26 -1.15 2.28 18.41
N VAL A 27 -1.22 0.96 18.29
CA VAL A 27 -2.41 0.26 17.72
C VAL A 27 -3.67 0.64 18.50
N PHE A 28 -3.55 0.65 19.80
CA PHE A 28 -4.67 0.96 20.67
C PHE A 28 -5.22 2.37 20.47
N MET A 29 -4.34 3.37 20.30
CA MET A 29 -4.80 4.73 20.03
C MET A 29 -5.54 4.84 18.70
N VAL A 30 -5.05 4.18 17.64
CA VAL A 30 -5.71 4.18 16.34
C VAL A 30 -7.10 3.52 16.41
N GLU A 31 -7.20 2.38 17.10
CA GLU A 31 -8.48 1.69 17.29
C GLU A 31 -9.49 2.51 18.12
N ILE A 32 -9.04 3.23 19.14
CA ILE A 32 -9.91 4.15 19.91
C ILE A 32 -10.40 5.29 19.02
N TYR A 33 -9.51 5.88 18.21
CA TYR A 33 -9.88 6.97 17.32
C TYR A 33 -10.97 6.54 16.34
N SER A 34 -10.87 5.29 15.86
CA SER A 34 -11.86 4.69 14.96
C SER A 34 -13.14 4.27 15.67
N ASN A 35 -13.04 3.70 16.87
CA ASN A 35 -14.17 3.21 17.65
C ASN A 35 -13.91 3.31 19.16
N ILE A 36 -14.57 4.27 19.80
CA ILE A 36 -14.39 4.55 21.22
C ILE A 36 -14.72 3.35 22.15
N LEU A 37 -15.55 2.40 21.70
CA LEU A 37 -15.87 1.19 22.48
C LEU A 37 -14.66 0.27 22.67
N MET A 38 -13.61 0.41 21.85
CA MET A 38 -12.36 -0.34 21.99
C MET A 38 -11.54 0.05 23.23
N VAL A 39 -11.90 1.13 23.92
CA VAL A 39 -11.31 1.50 25.22
C VAL A 39 -11.47 0.37 26.27
N ILE A 40 -12.61 -0.34 26.23
CA ILE A 40 -12.93 -1.38 27.21
C ILE A 40 -11.98 -2.58 27.14
N PRO A 41 -11.83 -3.30 26.00
CA PRO A 41 -10.96 -4.47 25.93
C PRO A 41 -9.49 -4.15 26.22
N ALA A 42 -9.02 -2.98 25.84
CA ALA A 42 -7.64 -2.61 26.09
C ALA A 42 -7.40 -2.17 27.53
N GLY A 43 -8.36 -1.52 28.18
CA GLY A 43 -8.34 -1.29 29.62
C GLY A 43 -8.23 -2.63 30.39
N VAL A 44 -8.98 -3.65 29.96
CA VAL A 44 -8.92 -4.99 30.54
C VAL A 44 -7.52 -5.61 30.39
N VAL A 45 -6.92 -5.53 29.20
CA VAL A 45 -5.56 -6.06 28.95
C VAL A 45 -4.52 -5.35 29.83
N ALA A 46 -4.59 -4.02 29.94
CA ALA A 46 -3.70 -3.23 30.80
C ALA A 46 -3.84 -3.62 32.29
N VAL A 47 -5.08 -3.78 32.77
CA VAL A 47 -5.36 -4.19 34.16
C VAL A 47 -4.86 -5.60 34.43
N VAL A 48 -5.11 -6.56 33.55
CA VAL A 48 -4.62 -7.96 33.68
C VAL A 48 -3.10 -7.99 33.73
N PHE A 49 -2.43 -7.25 32.88
CA PHE A 49 -0.97 -7.14 32.88
C PHE A 49 -0.45 -6.49 34.15
N ALA A 50 -1.09 -5.44 34.64
CA ALA A 50 -0.76 -4.76 35.89
C ALA A 50 -0.90 -5.71 37.09
N LEU A 51 -1.98 -6.45 37.16
CA LEU A 51 -2.22 -7.47 38.21
C LEU A 51 -1.16 -8.58 38.18
N PHE A 52 -0.80 -9.07 36.98
CA PHE A 52 0.27 -10.06 36.80
C PHE A 52 1.61 -9.57 37.35
N CYS A 53 2.01 -8.35 37.01
CA CYS A 53 3.25 -7.75 37.50
C CYS A 53 3.20 -7.48 39.03
N PHE A 54 2.03 -7.08 39.53
CA PHE A 54 1.81 -6.84 40.94
C PHE A 54 1.98 -8.14 41.77
N ILE A 55 1.32 -9.22 41.33
CA ILE A 55 1.43 -10.57 41.96
C ILE A 55 2.89 -11.05 41.95
N LYS A 56 3.65 -10.76 40.89
CA LYS A 56 5.07 -11.16 40.78
C LYS A 56 6.04 -10.19 41.47
N LYS A 57 5.55 -9.16 42.17
CA LYS A 57 6.35 -8.11 42.86
C LYS A 57 7.38 -7.42 41.96
N LYS A 58 7.08 -7.22 40.67
CA LYS A 58 7.96 -6.58 39.69
C LYS A 58 7.53 -5.14 39.37
N TYR A 59 7.39 -4.32 40.39
CA TYR A 59 6.82 -2.96 40.29
C TYR A 59 7.59 -2.03 39.36
N ILE A 60 8.93 -2.06 39.41
CA ILE A 60 9.79 -1.21 38.53
C ILE A 60 9.58 -1.62 37.07
N PHE A 61 9.53 -2.92 36.78
CA PHE A 61 9.28 -3.41 35.44
C PHE A 61 7.88 -3.04 34.93
N LEU A 62 6.89 -3.11 35.82
CA LEU A 62 5.54 -2.64 35.53
C LEU A 62 5.52 -1.15 35.17
N ALA A 63 6.18 -0.31 36.01
CA ALA A 63 6.22 1.13 35.76
C ALA A 63 6.86 1.48 34.42
N ILE A 64 7.96 0.82 34.06
CA ILE A 64 8.65 1.04 32.77
C ILE A 64 7.73 0.63 31.60
N THR A 65 7.11 -0.54 31.65
CA THR A 65 6.25 -1.03 30.57
C THR A 65 4.99 -0.19 30.38
N MET A 66 4.38 0.26 31.48
CA MET A 66 3.23 1.17 31.44
C MET A 66 3.63 2.56 30.89
N PHE A 67 4.79 3.07 31.30
CA PHE A 67 5.31 4.33 30.76
C PHE A 67 5.51 4.24 29.24
N ILE A 68 6.09 3.14 28.72
CA ILE A 68 6.33 2.96 27.29
C ILE A 68 5.02 2.79 26.52
N TYR A 69 4.04 2.07 27.08
CA TYR A 69 2.70 1.98 26.52
C TYR A 69 2.04 3.37 26.37
N LEU A 70 2.07 4.17 27.48
CA LEU A 70 1.55 5.53 27.47
C LEU A 70 2.31 6.46 26.50
N LEU A 71 3.62 6.25 26.37
CA LEU A 71 4.46 6.98 25.42
C LEU A 71 4.02 6.69 23.98
N GLY A 72 3.82 5.41 23.61
CA GLY A 72 3.31 5.02 22.29
C GLY A 72 1.93 5.61 21.99
N PHE A 73 1.04 5.56 22.98
CA PHE A 73 -0.27 6.19 22.90
C PHE A 73 -0.17 7.70 22.68
N GLY A 74 0.60 8.40 23.51
CA GLY A 74 0.74 9.86 23.47
C GLY A 74 1.38 10.38 22.18
N ILE A 75 2.43 9.72 21.68
CA ILE A 75 3.07 10.06 20.41
C ILE A 75 2.08 9.91 19.25
N THR A 76 1.23 8.86 19.29
CA THR A 76 0.23 8.63 18.24
C THR A 76 -0.85 9.71 18.27
N VAL A 77 -1.34 10.12 19.45
CA VAL A 77 -2.25 11.26 19.60
C VAL A 77 -1.66 12.50 18.96
N LEU A 78 -0.43 12.87 19.34
CA LEU A 78 0.26 14.03 18.78
C LEU A 78 0.42 13.95 17.26
N THR A 79 0.72 12.76 16.75
CA THR A 79 0.82 12.54 15.30
C THR A 79 -0.52 12.76 14.62
N ILE A 80 -1.60 12.16 15.10
CA ILE A 80 -2.93 12.31 14.51
C ILE A 80 -3.38 13.77 14.57
N GLU A 81 -3.18 14.45 15.69
CA GLU A 81 -3.50 15.88 15.82
C GLU A 81 -2.75 16.78 14.83
N THR A 82 -1.47 16.47 14.54
CA THR A 82 -0.70 17.26 13.56
C THR A 82 -1.25 17.16 12.15
N TYR A 83 -1.92 16.07 11.82
CA TYR A 83 -2.55 15.87 10.52
C TYR A 83 -4.03 16.28 10.49
N SER A 84 -4.74 16.22 11.62
CA SER A 84 -6.17 16.56 11.70
C SER A 84 -6.44 18.04 11.99
N LYS A 85 -5.41 18.88 12.17
CA LYS A 85 -5.58 20.31 12.36
C LYS A 85 -6.32 20.90 11.16
N SER A 86 -7.62 21.16 11.31
CA SER A 86 -8.50 21.61 10.24
C SER A 86 -8.03 22.95 9.65
N LEU A 87 -7.55 22.90 8.44
CA LEU A 87 -7.24 24.04 7.62
C LEU A 87 -8.09 23.92 6.34
N SER A 88 -9.34 24.33 6.42
CA SER A 88 -10.15 24.52 5.23
C SER A 88 -10.20 26.03 4.99
N LYS A 89 -9.47 26.52 3.99
CA LYS A 89 -9.54 27.90 3.55
C LYS A 89 -10.01 27.93 2.10
N GLU A 90 -11.08 28.67 1.86
CA GLU A 90 -11.57 28.95 0.51
C GLU A 90 -10.83 30.20 0.00
N ASP A 91 -10.53 30.21 -1.31
CA ASP A 91 -9.85 31.32 -2.01
C ASP A 91 -8.51 31.76 -1.39
N CYS A 92 -7.54 30.86 -1.28
CA CYS A 92 -6.17 31.19 -0.93
C CYS A 92 -5.24 31.10 -2.15
N LEU A 93 -4.22 31.96 -2.17
CA LEU A 93 -3.09 31.79 -3.09
C LEU A 93 -2.12 30.79 -2.48
N ILE A 94 -1.93 29.66 -3.15
CA ILE A 94 -0.91 28.67 -2.76
C ILE A 94 0.36 28.92 -3.57
N ILE A 95 1.51 28.85 -2.89
CA ILE A 95 2.84 28.92 -3.52
C ILE A 95 3.61 27.71 -2.98
N GLY A 96 4.08 26.84 -3.85
CA GLY A 96 4.80 25.64 -3.43
C GLY A 96 5.86 25.24 -4.46
N ARG A 97 6.90 24.56 -3.96
CA ARG A 97 7.94 23.97 -4.79
C ARG A 97 7.55 22.54 -5.14
N VAL A 98 7.64 22.19 -6.41
CA VAL A 98 7.35 20.84 -6.92
C VAL A 98 8.44 19.89 -6.46
N SER A 99 8.09 18.88 -5.65
CA SER A 99 8.99 17.80 -5.21
C SER A 99 8.82 16.53 -6.01
N ASP A 100 7.62 16.29 -6.56
CA ASP A 100 7.32 15.11 -7.38
C ASP A 100 6.27 15.44 -8.44
N VAL A 101 6.37 14.78 -9.61
CA VAL A 101 5.47 14.95 -10.75
C VAL A 101 5.05 13.56 -11.25
N VAL A 102 3.76 13.27 -11.18
CA VAL A 102 3.17 12.05 -11.73
C VAL A 102 2.15 12.41 -12.80
N TYR A 103 2.41 11.97 -14.02
CA TYR A 103 1.48 12.14 -15.12
C TYR A 103 0.33 11.13 -15.03
N SER A 104 -0.91 11.59 -15.11
CA SER A 104 -2.13 10.77 -14.96
C SER A 104 -2.47 10.09 -16.25
N GLY A 105 -1.81 9.72 -17.17
CA GLY A 105 -2.27 9.00 -18.38
C GLY A 105 -3.58 9.49 -19.06
N TYR A 106 -4.35 10.36 -18.41
CA TYR A 106 -5.48 11.10 -19.00
C TYR A 106 -4.99 12.42 -19.52
N GLU A 107 -5.39 12.79 -20.74
CA GLU A 107 -5.04 14.08 -21.34
C GLU A 107 -5.40 15.23 -20.40
N GLY A 108 -4.38 15.95 -19.92
CA GLY A 108 -4.54 17.18 -19.16
C GLY A 108 -4.62 17.06 -17.64
N GLN A 109 -4.23 15.96 -17.05
CA GLN A 109 -4.12 15.87 -15.57
C GLN A 109 -2.71 15.53 -15.11
N TYR A 110 -2.20 16.33 -14.14
CA TYR A 110 -0.95 16.10 -13.42
C TYR A 110 -1.20 16.00 -11.93
N TYR A 111 -0.59 15.03 -11.28
CA TYR A 111 -0.51 14.96 -9.84
C TYR A 111 0.86 15.45 -9.42
N LEU A 112 0.88 16.57 -8.71
CA LEU A 112 2.09 17.19 -8.20
C LEU A 112 2.13 17.04 -6.68
N THR A 113 3.33 16.92 -6.14
CA THR A 113 3.55 17.04 -4.71
C THR A 113 4.34 18.32 -4.44
N PHE A 114 3.78 19.22 -3.63
CA PHE A 114 4.45 20.45 -3.25
C PHE A 114 5.11 20.32 -1.89
N GLU A 115 6.31 20.87 -1.77
CA GLU A 115 7.02 21.08 -0.52
C GLU A 115 7.22 22.58 -0.26
N ASN A 116 7.56 22.94 1.00
CA ASN A 116 7.76 24.34 1.43
C ASN A 116 6.59 25.26 1.05
N VAL A 117 5.38 24.78 1.30
CA VAL A 117 4.15 25.44 0.86
C VAL A 117 3.85 26.67 1.72
N VAL A 118 3.60 27.79 1.06
CA VAL A 118 3.12 29.02 1.66
C VAL A 118 1.75 29.35 1.11
N ILE A 119 0.80 29.62 2.00
CA ILE A 119 -0.52 30.12 1.64
C ILE A 119 -0.61 31.61 1.98
N GLU A 120 -1.22 32.37 1.09
CA GLU A 120 -1.47 33.78 1.27
C GLU A 120 -2.99 34.03 1.24
N VAL A 121 -3.52 34.59 2.34
CA VAL A 121 -4.92 34.91 2.51
C VAL A 121 -4.99 36.35 3.04
N GLU A 122 -5.65 37.24 2.34
CA GLU A 122 -5.79 38.64 2.74
C GLU A 122 -4.45 39.30 3.14
N ASP A 123 -3.40 39.11 2.32
CA ASP A 123 -2.03 39.58 2.55
C ASP A 123 -1.26 38.92 3.73
N ALA A 124 -1.86 37.98 4.44
CA ALA A 124 -1.17 37.23 5.47
C ALA A 124 -0.54 35.95 4.90
N LYS A 125 0.79 35.85 4.97
CA LYS A 125 1.55 34.66 4.55
C LYS A 125 1.71 33.68 5.70
N THR A 126 1.27 32.44 5.48
CA THR A 126 1.40 31.36 6.46
C THR A 126 2.12 30.17 5.80
N SER A 127 3.22 29.72 6.38
CA SER A 127 3.90 28.51 5.92
C SER A 127 3.20 27.27 6.46
N LEU A 128 2.95 26.29 5.57
CA LEU A 128 2.37 25.01 5.96
C LEU A 128 3.47 24.01 6.32
N SER A 129 3.19 23.16 7.29
CA SER A 129 4.07 22.05 7.66
C SER A 129 3.69 20.80 6.88
N GLY A 130 4.66 20.08 6.32
CA GLY A 130 4.44 18.89 5.50
C GLY A 130 4.25 19.22 4.02
N LYS A 131 3.94 18.20 3.23
CA LYS A 131 3.74 18.31 1.78
C LYS A 131 2.24 18.46 1.45
N THR A 132 1.97 19.00 0.26
CA THR A 132 0.61 19.17 -0.27
C THR A 132 0.49 18.41 -1.59
N SER A 133 -0.52 17.57 -1.71
CA SER A 133 -0.89 16.94 -2.98
C SER A 133 -1.72 17.92 -3.81
N VAL A 134 -1.29 18.16 -5.03
CA VAL A 134 -1.92 19.13 -5.94
C VAL A 134 -2.31 18.42 -7.22
N THR A 135 -3.58 18.48 -7.57
CA THR A 135 -4.05 17.98 -8.85
C THR A 135 -4.19 19.17 -9.82
N VAL A 136 -3.46 19.15 -10.94
CA VAL A 136 -3.54 20.19 -11.96
C VAL A 136 -4.36 19.68 -13.13
N TYR A 137 -5.39 20.43 -13.52
CA TYR A 137 -6.30 20.11 -14.63
C TYR A 137 -6.09 21.07 -15.81
N GLY A 138 -6.16 20.55 -17.03
CA GLY A 138 -6.15 21.31 -18.28
C GLY A 138 -5.02 20.93 -19.20
N VAL A 139 -5.06 21.48 -20.43
CA VAL A 139 -3.99 21.24 -21.44
C VAL A 139 -2.74 21.97 -20.98
N VAL A 140 -1.68 21.23 -20.78
CA VAL A 140 -0.37 21.75 -20.36
C VAL A 140 0.42 22.11 -21.61
N ASN A 141 0.75 23.39 -21.75
CA ASN A 141 1.61 23.88 -22.83
C ASN A 141 3.09 23.92 -22.43
N ASP A 142 3.40 23.89 -21.13
CA ASP A 142 4.74 23.93 -20.57
C ASP A 142 5.02 22.69 -19.74
N ASP A 143 6.19 22.09 -19.86
CA ASP A 143 6.61 20.95 -19.08
C ASP A 143 6.87 21.36 -17.63
N ILE A 144 6.04 20.88 -16.69
CA ILE A 144 6.29 21.05 -15.26
C ILE A 144 7.39 20.07 -14.83
N THR A 145 8.43 20.62 -14.21
CA THR A 145 9.57 19.83 -13.76
C THR A 145 9.72 19.89 -12.23
N VAL A 146 10.39 18.87 -11.68
CA VAL A 146 10.75 18.86 -10.25
C VAL A 146 11.69 20.02 -9.95
N GLY A 147 11.37 20.79 -8.91
CA GLY A 147 12.11 21.99 -8.52
C GLY A 147 11.42 23.31 -8.86
N ASP A 148 10.47 23.31 -9.81
CA ASP A 148 9.72 24.52 -10.18
C ASP A 148 8.88 25.04 -9.01
N ILE A 149 8.69 26.33 -8.95
CA ILE A 149 7.78 26.98 -8.01
C ILE A 149 6.48 27.29 -8.75
N ILE A 150 5.39 26.72 -8.26
CA ILE A 150 4.06 26.93 -8.82
C ILE A 150 3.23 27.74 -7.85
N SER A 151 2.54 28.76 -8.36
CA SER A 151 1.56 29.50 -7.58
C SER A 151 0.22 29.56 -8.31
N GLY A 152 -0.86 29.51 -7.52
CA GLY A 152 -2.22 29.55 -8.05
C GLY A 152 -3.27 29.74 -6.97
N LYS A 153 -4.44 30.26 -7.36
CA LYS A 153 -5.59 30.41 -6.45
C LYS A 153 -6.36 29.10 -6.37
N THR A 154 -6.64 28.65 -5.13
CA THR A 154 -7.34 27.39 -4.91
C THR A 154 -7.97 27.33 -3.53
N LYS A 155 -8.82 26.32 -3.35
CA LYS A 155 -9.28 25.85 -2.04
C LYS A 155 -8.34 24.77 -1.54
N ILE A 156 -7.80 24.94 -0.34
CA ILE A 156 -6.95 23.95 0.32
C ILE A 156 -7.76 23.23 1.41
N SER A 157 -7.58 21.93 1.49
CA SER A 157 -8.23 21.09 2.49
C SER A 157 -7.24 20.12 3.12
N ASN A 158 -7.51 19.72 4.36
CA ASN A 158 -6.70 18.70 5.04
C ASN A 158 -7.01 17.31 4.54
N ILE A 159 -6.01 16.45 4.63
CA ILE A 159 -6.17 15.01 4.44
C ILE A 159 -6.41 14.36 5.80
N ASN A 160 -7.50 13.60 5.92
CA ASN A 160 -7.71 12.75 7.07
C ASN A 160 -6.82 11.50 6.96
N ILE A 161 -5.91 11.32 7.91
CA ILE A 161 -5.04 10.13 7.94
C ILE A 161 -5.82 8.88 8.34
N ILE A 162 -6.84 9.03 9.17
CA ILE A 162 -7.70 7.91 9.58
C ILE A 162 -9.08 8.15 8.97
N GLU A 163 -9.47 7.24 8.09
CA GLU A 163 -10.75 7.26 7.39
C GLU A 163 -11.32 5.85 7.35
N ASP A 164 -12.61 5.68 7.62
CA ASP A 164 -13.32 4.39 7.58
C ASP A 164 -12.60 3.26 8.36
N ASN A 165 -12.10 3.54 9.56
CA ASN A 165 -11.33 2.61 10.40
C ASN A 165 -10.01 2.13 9.79
N SER A 166 -9.49 2.79 8.77
CA SER A 166 -8.21 2.50 8.16
C SER A 166 -7.26 3.70 8.21
N VAL A 167 -5.96 3.40 8.33
CA VAL A 167 -4.91 4.42 8.25
C VAL A 167 -4.52 4.59 6.78
N ASN A 168 -4.64 5.83 6.27
CA ASN A 168 -4.19 6.16 4.93
C ASN A 168 -2.67 6.31 4.91
N ILE A 169 -1.99 5.17 4.88
CA ILE A 169 -0.54 5.08 5.08
C ILE A 169 0.27 5.76 3.98
N ASN A 170 -0.25 5.84 2.75
CA ASN A 170 0.46 6.46 1.63
C ASN A 170 0.66 7.96 1.87
N TYR A 171 -0.37 8.68 2.30
CA TYR A 171 -0.22 10.09 2.65
C TYR A 171 0.70 10.30 3.85
N TYR A 172 0.66 9.40 4.83
CA TYR A 172 1.54 9.47 5.98
C TYR A 172 3.01 9.19 5.62
N HIS A 173 3.25 8.23 4.72
CA HIS A 173 4.58 7.87 4.25
C HIS A 173 5.29 9.08 3.61
N ASP A 174 4.57 9.77 2.74
CA ASP A 174 5.10 10.90 1.97
C ASP A 174 4.98 12.25 2.68
N ASP A 175 4.50 12.26 3.95
CA ASP A 175 4.20 13.46 4.75
C ASP A 175 3.23 14.43 4.08
N ILE A 176 2.27 13.91 3.32
CA ILE A 176 1.25 14.70 2.64
C ILE A 176 0.12 14.99 3.63
N ARG A 177 -0.09 16.26 3.94
CA ARG A 177 -1.07 16.71 4.94
C ARG A 177 -2.26 17.46 4.34
N TYR A 178 -2.09 18.01 3.16
CA TYR A 178 -3.08 18.83 2.50
C TYR A 178 -3.29 18.38 1.07
N TYR A 179 -4.46 18.70 0.53
CA TYR A 179 -4.72 18.55 -0.88
C TYR A 179 -5.40 19.80 -1.45
N CYS A 180 -5.16 20.07 -2.72
CA CYS A 180 -5.84 21.12 -3.47
C CYS A 180 -5.87 20.76 -4.96
N SER A 181 -6.69 21.52 -5.72
CA SER A 181 -6.78 21.37 -7.16
C SER A 181 -6.52 22.71 -7.83
N LEU A 182 -5.70 22.72 -8.87
CA LEU A 182 -5.37 23.92 -9.65
C LEU A 182 -5.79 23.73 -11.10
N SER A 183 -6.27 24.80 -11.73
CA SER A 183 -6.45 24.83 -13.17
C SER A 183 -5.20 25.39 -13.85
N PHE A 184 -4.70 24.72 -14.88
CA PHE A 184 -3.50 25.17 -15.62
C PHE A 184 -3.61 26.60 -16.14
N LYS A 185 -4.84 27.08 -16.42
CA LYS A 185 -5.09 28.46 -16.87
C LYS A 185 -4.80 29.51 -15.79
N ASN A 186 -4.79 29.14 -14.52
CA ASN A 186 -4.71 30.04 -13.38
C ASN A 186 -3.44 29.85 -12.55
N ILE A 187 -2.46 29.13 -13.08
CA ILE A 187 -1.17 28.95 -12.41
C ILE A 187 -0.10 29.81 -13.06
N SER A 188 0.85 30.26 -12.26
CA SER A 188 2.13 30.78 -12.72
C SER A 188 3.24 29.81 -12.34
N ILE A 189 4.11 29.51 -13.29
CA ILE A 189 5.25 28.62 -13.14
C ILE A 189 6.50 29.49 -13.17
N GLU A 190 7.28 29.41 -12.09
CA GLU A 190 8.58 30.05 -12.01
C GLU A 190 9.64 28.96 -11.98
N ASN A 191 10.44 28.88 -13.05
CA ASN A 191 11.51 27.91 -13.15
C ASN A 191 12.58 28.20 -12.11
N ASN A 192 12.82 27.23 -11.23
CA ASN A 192 13.82 27.34 -10.18
C ASN A 192 14.91 26.27 -10.37
N ASN A 193 16.09 26.56 -9.84
CA ASN A 193 17.19 25.60 -9.89
C ASN A 193 16.88 24.39 -9.01
N PRO A 194 16.95 23.16 -9.55
CA PRO A 194 16.75 21.94 -8.77
C PRO A 194 17.83 21.82 -7.68
N SER A 195 17.46 21.23 -6.54
CA SER A 195 18.42 20.92 -5.48
C SER A 195 19.50 19.95 -5.96
N VAL A 196 20.60 19.86 -5.23
CA VAL A 196 21.71 18.94 -5.60
C VAL A 196 21.22 17.49 -5.72
N ILE A 197 20.31 17.07 -4.84
CA ILE A 197 19.76 15.70 -4.85
C ILE A 197 18.81 15.49 -6.05
N GLU A 198 17.93 16.45 -6.32
CA GLU A 198 17.04 16.40 -7.48
C GLU A 198 17.86 16.35 -8.79
N LYS A 199 18.88 17.21 -8.90
CA LYS A 199 19.79 17.18 -10.05
C LYS A 199 20.52 15.85 -10.19
N LEU A 200 20.93 15.25 -9.07
CA LEU A 200 21.54 13.93 -9.07
C LEU A 200 20.56 12.85 -9.52
N LYS A 201 19.32 12.86 -9.01
CA LYS A 201 18.28 11.91 -9.39
C LYS A 201 17.93 12.05 -10.88
N THR A 202 17.68 13.27 -11.38
CA THR A 202 17.36 13.50 -12.80
C THR A 202 18.50 13.14 -13.73
N THR A 203 19.74 13.55 -13.44
CA THR A 203 20.91 13.18 -14.25
C THR A 203 21.13 11.67 -14.27
N THR A 204 20.93 10.99 -13.14
CA THR A 204 21.02 9.52 -13.08
C THR A 204 19.91 8.87 -13.91
N LYS A 205 18.68 9.37 -13.81
CA LYS A 205 17.53 8.90 -14.60
C LYS A 205 17.85 8.97 -16.10
N ASP A 206 18.26 10.15 -16.57
CA ASP A 206 18.56 10.40 -17.98
C ASP A 206 19.71 9.52 -18.47
N ASN A 207 20.77 9.37 -17.70
CA ASN A 207 21.90 8.51 -18.05
C ASN A 207 21.51 7.04 -18.15
N LEU A 208 20.73 6.52 -17.17
CA LEU A 208 20.30 5.12 -17.16
C LEU A 208 19.33 4.83 -18.30
N THR A 209 18.33 5.67 -18.53
CA THR A 209 17.36 5.46 -19.62
C THR A 209 18.03 5.58 -20.98
N LYS A 210 18.93 6.54 -21.15
CA LYS A 210 19.68 6.73 -22.41
C LYS A 210 20.59 5.57 -22.76
N HIS A 211 21.30 4.98 -21.79
CA HIS A 211 22.32 3.96 -22.04
C HIS A 211 21.85 2.52 -21.81
N MET A 212 20.78 2.32 -21.02
CA MET A 212 20.22 1.01 -20.73
C MET A 212 18.81 0.79 -21.31
N GLY A 213 18.25 1.81 -21.99
CA GLY A 213 16.88 1.79 -22.50
C GLY A 213 15.85 2.09 -21.42
N GLU A 214 14.62 2.40 -21.83
CA GLU A 214 13.55 2.84 -20.93
C GLU A 214 13.19 1.76 -19.88
N GLU A 215 13.00 0.53 -20.30
CA GLU A 215 12.62 -0.58 -19.41
C GLU A 215 13.72 -0.87 -18.37
N VAL A 216 14.89 -1.29 -18.82
CA VAL A 216 15.99 -1.71 -17.92
C VAL A 216 16.57 -0.53 -17.17
N GLY A 217 16.64 0.64 -17.79
CA GLY A 217 17.06 1.89 -17.17
C GLY A 217 16.07 2.34 -16.08
N GLY A 218 14.76 2.27 -16.35
CA GLY A 218 13.72 2.57 -15.39
C GLY A 218 13.74 1.61 -14.18
N ILE A 219 13.91 0.31 -14.39
CA ILE A 219 14.08 -0.67 -13.31
C ILE A 219 15.33 -0.35 -12.50
N SER A 220 16.46 -0.06 -13.16
CA SER A 220 17.73 0.26 -12.49
C SER A 220 17.63 1.54 -11.66
N TYR A 221 16.90 2.54 -12.14
CA TYR A 221 16.60 3.76 -11.41
C TYR A 221 15.75 3.48 -10.15
N ALA A 222 14.69 2.68 -10.30
CA ALA A 222 13.86 2.27 -9.17
C ALA A 222 14.65 1.52 -8.10
N VAL A 223 15.58 0.66 -8.51
CA VAL A 223 16.48 -0.09 -7.59
C VAL A 223 17.43 0.84 -6.83
N LEU A 224 17.88 1.95 -7.44
CA LEU A 224 18.79 2.89 -6.78
C LEU A 224 18.09 3.80 -5.78
N PHE A 225 16.91 4.33 -6.14
CA PHE A 225 16.25 5.39 -5.38
C PHE A 225 14.92 4.98 -4.75
N GLY A 226 14.33 3.84 -5.15
CA GLY A 226 13.02 3.38 -4.70
C GLY A 226 11.85 3.96 -5.50
N ASP A 227 12.11 4.84 -6.45
CA ASP A 227 11.12 5.50 -7.29
C ASP A 227 10.71 4.60 -8.46
N LYS A 228 9.44 4.19 -8.49
CA LYS A 228 8.86 3.26 -9.47
C LYS A 228 8.12 3.96 -10.61
N SER A 229 8.21 5.27 -10.73
CA SER A 229 7.48 6.07 -11.72
C SER A 229 7.74 5.65 -13.17
N LEU A 230 8.93 5.10 -13.44
CA LEU A 230 9.34 4.62 -14.76
C LEU A 230 9.03 3.15 -15.05
N ILE A 231 8.44 2.43 -14.09
CA ILE A 231 8.14 1.00 -14.25
C ILE A 231 6.72 0.85 -14.80
N ASP A 232 6.59 0.24 -15.96
CA ASP A 232 5.30 -0.08 -16.54
C ASP A 232 4.56 -1.15 -15.72
N TYR A 233 3.23 -1.18 -15.85
CA TYR A 233 2.37 -2.11 -15.12
C TYR A 233 2.73 -3.57 -15.40
N GLN A 234 3.04 -3.92 -16.65
CA GLN A 234 3.36 -5.29 -17.04
C GLN A 234 4.64 -5.78 -16.35
N THR A 235 5.70 -4.98 -16.37
CA THR A 235 6.97 -5.27 -15.66
C THR A 235 6.73 -5.43 -14.16
N SER A 236 5.99 -4.50 -13.57
CA SER A 236 5.63 -4.56 -12.14
C SER A 236 4.88 -5.85 -11.80
N THR A 237 3.92 -6.26 -12.63
CA THR A 237 3.14 -7.50 -12.46
C THR A 237 4.01 -8.74 -12.62
N THR A 238 4.88 -8.79 -13.63
CA THR A 238 5.82 -9.88 -13.87
C THR A 238 6.75 -10.11 -12.66
N PHE A 239 7.29 -9.04 -12.08
CA PHE A 239 8.12 -9.12 -10.87
C PHE A 239 7.32 -9.56 -9.64
N ARG A 240 6.06 -9.19 -9.57
CA ARG A 240 5.16 -9.58 -8.49
C ARG A 240 4.82 -11.07 -8.57
N GLU A 241 4.41 -11.57 -9.73
CA GLU A 241 4.02 -12.96 -9.96
C GLU A 241 5.20 -13.92 -9.82
N SER A 242 6.39 -13.50 -10.27
CA SER A 242 7.62 -14.27 -10.06
C SER A 242 8.13 -14.26 -8.62
N GLY A 243 7.67 -13.34 -7.76
CA GLY A 243 8.02 -13.25 -6.33
C GLY A 243 9.30 -12.48 -6.03
N ILE A 244 9.75 -11.62 -6.95
CA ILE A 244 10.95 -10.77 -6.78
C ILE A 244 10.62 -9.27 -6.73
N SER A 245 9.36 -8.88 -6.55
CA SER A 245 8.94 -7.46 -6.46
C SER A 245 9.68 -6.65 -5.38
N HIS A 246 10.20 -7.34 -4.34
CA HIS A 246 10.98 -6.72 -3.28
C HIS A 246 12.33 -6.13 -3.75
N ILE A 247 12.81 -6.48 -4.94
CA ILE A 247 14.00 -5.90 -5.57
C ILE A 247 13.72 -4.48 -6.08
N LEU A 248 12.48 -4.20 -6.52
CA LEU A 248 12.05 -2.88 -7.03
C LEU A 248 11.91 -1.82 -5.94
N ALA A 249 11.96 -2.21 -4.68
CA ALA A 249 11.96 -1.30 -3.54
C ALA A 249 13.32 -1.34 -2.86
N VAL A 250 13.82 -0.20 -2.41
CA VAL A 250 15.08 -0.20 -1.64
C VAL A 250 14.86 -0.98 -0.35
N SER A 251 15.60 -2.07 -0.19
CA SER A 251 15.40 -3.06 0.86
C SER A 251 16.62 -3.23 1.77
N GLY A 252 16.46 -4.01 2.84
CA GLY A 252 17.58 -4.39 3.70
C GLY A 252 18.71 -5.12 2.99
N LEU A 253 18.46 -5.80 1.85
CA LEU A 253 19.49 -6.43 1.03
C LEU A 253 20.41 -5.39 0.39
N HIS A 254 19.85 -4.29 -0.13
CA HIS A 254 20.63 -3.18 -0.70
C HIS A 254 21.60 -2.60 0.33
N VAL A 255 21.11 -2.30 1.53
CA VAL A 255 21.93 -1.83 2.65
C VAL A 255 22.99 -2.86 3.02
N GLY A 256 22.61 -4.15 3.09
CA GLY A 256 23.49 -5.23 3.45
C GLY A 256 24.68 -5.40 2.49
N PHE A 257 24.43 -5.31 1.18
CA PHE A 257 25.48 -5.42 0.16
C PHE A 257 26.44 -4.22 0.21
N LEU A 258 25.93 -3.00 0.28
CA LEU A 258 26.78 -1.81 0.41
C LEU A 258 27.57 -1.82 1.71
N PHE A 259 26.93 -2.16 2.82
CA PHE A 259 27.58 -2.31 4.11
C PHE A 259 28.69 -3.35 4.06
N ALA A 260 28.46 -4.54 3.49
CA ALA A 260 29.44 -5.60 3.43
C ALA A 260 30.71 -5.19 2.64
N ILE A 261 30.51 -4.51 1.50
CA ILE A 261 31.62 -4.02 0.68
C ILE A 261 32.40 -2.95 1.43
N LEU A 262 31.72 -1.92 1.96
CA LEU A 262 32.39 -0.85 2.68
C LEU A 262 33.11 -1.38 3.93
N TYR A 263 32.47 -2.27 4.69
CA TYR A 263 33.06 -2.89 5.87
C TYR A 263 34.29 -3.73 5.52
N PHE A 264 34.26 -4.47 4.39
CA PHE A 264 35.41 -5.21 3.90
C PHE A 264 36.60 -4.29 3.57
N PHE A 265 36.38 -3.19 2.85
CA PHE A 265 37.44 -2.25 2.52
C PHE A 265 37.98 -1.53 3.77
N LEU A 266 37.11 -1.05 4.65
CA LEU A 266 37.51 -0.39 5.89
C LEU A 266 38.34 -1.32 6.79
N ASN A 267 38.09 -2.63 6.78
CA ASN A 267 38.89 -3.57 7.56
C ASN A 267 40.32 -3.77 7.03
N LYS A 268 40.54 -3.50 5.74
CA LYS A 268 41.91 -3.54 5.15
C LYS A 268 42.71 -2.27 5.46
N LEU A 269 42.05 -1.18 5.82
CA LEU A 269 42.74 0.07 6.17
C LEU A 269 43.25 0.04 7.60
N PRO A 270 44.46 0.60 7.88
CA PRO A 270 45.04 0.68 9.22
C PRO A 270 44.38 1.78 10.08
N LEU A 271 43.03 1.82 10.10
CA LEU A 271 42.27 2.79 10.86
C LEU A 271 41.88 2.26 12.24
N ASN A 272 41.75 3.20 13.22
CA ASN A 272 41.18 2.88 14.53
C ASN A 272 39.75 2.30 14.36
N ARG A 273 39.40 1.34 15.23
CA ARG A 273 38.09 0.68 15.23
C ARG A 273 36.91 1.66 15.34
N TRP A 274 37.07 2.72 16.13
CA TRP A 274 36.04 3.75 16.27
C TRP A 274 35.92 4.64 15.02
N LEU A 275 37.03 4.94 14.33
CA LEU A 275 36.98 5.66 13.03
C LEU A 275 36.27 4.83 11.96
N LYS A 276 36.49 3.51 11.93
CA LYS A 276 35.73 2.60 11.01
C LYS A 276 34.25 2.62 11.31
N PHE A 277 33.88 2.59 12.59
CA PHE A 277 32.49 2.71 13.01
C PHE A 277 31.88 4.06 12.59
N LEU A 278 32.58 5.15 12.81
CA LEU A 278 32.13 6.49 12.42
C LEU A 278 31.95 6.61 10.90
N ALA A 279 32.88 6.07 10.10
CA ALA A 279 32.75 6.05 8.64
C ALA A 279 31.53 5.25 8.18
N LEU A 280 31.26 4.08 8.79
CA LEU A 280 30.07 3.29 8.51
C LEU A 280 28.78 4.04 8.93
N PHE A 281 28.80 4.70 10.06
CA PHE A 281 27.67 5.49 10.54
C PHE A 281 27.33 6.62 9.56
N ILE A 282 28.34 7.43 9.17
CA ILE A 282 28.16 8.53 8.21
C ILE A 282 27.62 8.01 6.86
N PHE A 283 28.20 6.91 6.37
CA PHE A 283 27.75 6.30 5.10
C PHE A 283 26.31 5.83 5.17
N LEU A 284 25.96 5.04 6.20
CA LEU A 284 24.59 4.49 6.33
C LEU A 284 23.56 5.59 6.60
N PHE A 285 23.93 6.63 7.38
CA PHE A 285 23.06 7.78 7.60
C PHE A 285 22.83 8.57 6.30
N GLY A 286 23.90 8.82 5.53
CA GLY A 286 23.79 9.46 4.21
C GLY A 286 22.95 8.64 3.24
N PHE A 287 23.08 7.30 3.27
CA PHE A 287 22.26 6.43 2.46
C PHE A 287 20.77 6.44 2.89
N CYS A 288 20.48 6.48 4.21
CA CYS A 288 19.13 6.70 4.71
C CYS A 288 18.52 8.00 4.18
N PHE A 289 19.33 9.07 4.17
CA PHE A 289 18.89 10.38 3.68
C PHE A 289 18.55 10.36 2.17
N VAL A 290 19.38 9.72 1.35
CA VAL A 290 19.12 9.56 -0.10
C VAL A 290 17.86 8.72 -0.38
N CYS A 291 17.58 7.73 0.48
CA CYS A 291 16.39 6.87 0.40
C CYS A 291 15.20 7.41 1.23
N GLU A 292 15.18 8.70 1.55
CA GLU A 292 14.08 9.39 2.25
C GLU A 292 13.65 8.70 3.56
N PHE A 293 14.64 8.12 4.28
CA PHE A 293 14.44 7.38 5.52
C PHE A 293 13.41 6.24 5.44
N SER A 294 13.33 5.57 4.28
CA SER A 294 12.50 4.38 4.12
C SER A 294 12.66 3.41 5.29
N PRO A 295 11.56 2.87 5.88
CA PRO A 295 11.60 2.03 7.08
C PRO A 295 12.52 0.82 6.96
N SER A 296 12.56 0.19 5.79
CA SER A 296 13.42 -0.98 5.50
C SER A 296 14.91 -0.64 5.53
N VAL A 297 15.27 0.54 5.00
CA VAL A 297 16.65 1.04 4.97
C VAL A 297 17.10 1.43 6.37
N VAL A 298 16.28 2.20 7.10
CA VAL A 298 16.59 2.62 8.49
C VAL A 298 16.77 1.40 9.40
N ARG A 299 15.84 0.42 9.33
CA ARG A 299 15.97 -0.81 10.10
C ARG A 299 17.27 -1.53 9.82
N ALA A 300 17.61 -1.76 8.55
CA ALA A 300 18.83 -2.48 8.17
C ALA A 300 20.09 -1.72 8.61
N SER A 301 20.10 -0.41 8.46
CA SER A 301 21.22 0.46 8.90
C SER A 301 21.45 0.38 10.41
N ILE A 302 20.37 0.46 11.21
CA ILE A 302 20.45 0.31 12.67
C ILE A 302 20.99 -1.08 13.03
N MET A 303 20.48 -2.16 12.41
CA MET A 303 20.96 -3.52 12.69
C MET A 303 22.42 -3.72 12.31
N CYS A 304 22.88 -3.18 11.17
CA CYS A 304 24.28 -3.21 10.77
C CYS A 304 25.18 -2.44 11.75
N LEU A 305 24.75 -1.27 12.19
CA LEU A 305 25.50 -0.48 13.20
C LEU A 305 25.54 -1.21 14.55
N CYS A 306 24.45 -1.82 14.99
CA CYS A 306 24.42 -2.65 16.21
C CYS A 306 25.38 -3.83 16.11
N LEU A 307 25.46 -4.50 14.95
CA LEU A 307 26.39 -5.60 14.71
C LEU A 307 27.86 -5.16 14.90
N VAL A 308 28.24 -4.01 14.35
CA VAL A 308 29.60 -3.48 14.50
C VAL A 308 29.85 -3.00 15.91
N LEU A 309 28.91 -2.28 16.52
CA LEU A 309 29.02 -1.76 17.88
C LEU A 309 29.18 -2.88 18.92
N THR A 310 28.41 -3.96 18.81
CA THR A 310 28.54 -5.11 19.74
C THR A 310 29.91 -5.78 19.62
N ARG A 311 30.46 -5.87 18.39
CA ARG A 311 31.83 -6.37 18.18
C ARG A 311 32.89 -5.44 18.77
N LEU A 312 32.70 -4.12 18.65
CA LEU A 312 33.61 -3.13 19.27
C LEU A 312 33.63 -3.24 20.80
N LEU A 313 32.46 -3.53 21.39
CA LEU A 313 32.29 -3.67 22.84
C LEU A 313 32.62 -5.09 23.34
N GLY A 314 33.10 -5.99 22.47
CA GLY A 314 33.41 -7.38 22.82
C GLY A 314 32.19 -8.22 23.24
N LYS A 315 30.99 -7.83 22.78
CA LYS A 315 29.74 -8.52 23.09
C LYS A 315 29.21 -9.30 21.88
N GLN A 316 28.41 -10.32 22.15
CA GLN A 316 27.73 -11.08 21.09
C GLN A 316 26.51 -10.29 20.59
N TYR A 317 26.31 -10.29 19.29
CA TYR A 317 25.15 -9.67 18.67
C TYR A 317 23.92 -10.58 18.84
N ASP A 318 22.81 -10.01 19.36
CA ASP A 318 21.52 -10.69 19.45
C ASP A 318 20.55 -10.04 18.45
N GLY A 319 20.18 -10.82 17.43
CA GLY A 319 19.33 -10.34 16.33
C GLY A 319 17.95 -9.84 16.79
N LEU A 320 17.32 -10.50 17.79
CA LEU A 320 16.04 -10.04 18.33
C LEU A 320 16.15 -8.70 19.06
N SER A 321 17.21 -8.50 19.82
CA SER A 321 17.46 -7.20 20.46
C SER A 321 17.75 -6.12 19.43
N GLY A 322 18.47 -6.47 18.35
CA GLY A 322 18.77 -5.55 17.26
C GLY A 322 17.53 -5.10 16.48
N ILE A 323 16.66 -6.05 16.10
CA ILE A 323 15.40 -5.72 15.41
C ILE A 323 14.43 -4.96 16.33
N SER A 324 14.38 -5.28 17.62
CA SER A 324 13.53 -4.57 18.59
C SER A 324 13.99 -3.14 18.80
N LEU A 325 15.31 -2.89 18.83
CA LEU A 325 15.83 -1.54 18.92
C LEU A 325 15.50 -0.71 17.67
N ALA A 326 15.64 -1.32 16.48
CA ALA A 326 15.24 -0.67 15.23
C ALA A 326 13.74 -0.35 15.21
N PHE A 327 12.89 -1.29 15.67
CA PHE A 327 11.44 -1.08 15.81
C PHE A 327 11.15 0.13 16.73
N ILE A 328 11.74 0.15 17.93
CA ILE A 328 11.53 1.23 18.89
C ILE A 328 11.91 2.58 18.29
N ILE A 329 13.09 2.67 17.67
CA ILE A 329 13.55 3.94 17.07
C ILE A 329 12.59 4.41 15.98
N ILE A 330 12.22 3.53 15.03
CA ILE A 330 11.35 3.93 13.91
C ILE A 330 9.97 4.36 14.43
N VAL A 331 9.36 3.60 15.34
CA VAL A 331 8.03 3.89 15.85
C VAL A 331 7.99 5.15 16.73
N LEU A 332 9.07 5.47 17.45
CA LEU A 332 9.15 6.72 18.20
C LEU A 332 9.10 7.95 17.28
N PHE A 333 9.70 7.90 16.09
CA PHE A 333 9.68 9.01 15.13
C PHE A 333 8.49 8.99 14.18
N ARG A 334 8.02 7.79 13.80
CA ARG A 334 6.94 7.58 12.83
C ARG A 334 6.00 6.46 13.32
N PRO A 335 5.11 6.72 14.30
CA PRO A 335 4.32 5.68 14.96
C PRO A 335 3.39 4.92 14.01
N LEU A 336 2.79 5.57 13.01
CA LEU A 336 1.86 4.93 12.10
C LEU A 336 2.53 4.02 11.04
N PHE A 337 3.87 3.99 10.96
CA PHE A 337 4.58 3.03 10.08
C PHE A 337 4.31 1.56 10.42
N ILE A 338 3.80 1.27 11.61
CA ILE A 338 3.35 -0.11 11.93
C ILE A 338 2.24 -0.61 11.00
N TYR A 339 1.47 0.30 10.37
CA TYR A 339 0.44 -0.02 9.37
C TYR A 339 0.99 -0.09 7.95
N ASP A 340 2.24 0.33 7.72
CA ASP A 340 2.90 0.23 6.42
C ASP A 340 3.26 -1.23 6.10
N VAL A 341 2.79 -1.72 4.93
CA VAL A 341 3.01 -3.12 4.51
C VAL A 341 4.50 -3.39 4.29
N GLY A 342 5.27 -2.43 3.77
CA GLY A 342 6.70 -2.54 3.57
C GLY A 342 7.46 -2.66 4.90
N PHE A 343 7.04 -1.88 5.91
CA PHE A 343 7.54 -2.02 7.28
C PHE A 343 7.23 -3.41 7.83
N GLN A 344 5.98 -3.85 7.78
CA GLN A 344 5.54 -5.15 8.29
C GLN A 344 6.31 -6.30 7.62
N MET A 345 6.40 -6.31 6.27
CA MET A 345 7.15 -7.32 5.52
C MET A 345 8.64 -7.33 5.91
N SER A 346 9.23 -6.15 6.05
CA SER A 346 10.63 -5.98 6.40
C SER A 346 10.95 -6.56 7.79
N PHE A 347 10.08 -6.30 8.78
CA PHE A 347 10.22 -6.86 10.13
C PHE A 347 9.86 -8.34 10.19
N GLY A 348 8.78 -8.77 9.52
CA GLY A 348 8.35 -10.15 9.42
C GLY A 348 9.42 -11.06 8.80
N ALA A 349 10.08 -10.62 7.73
CA ALA A 349 11.15 -11.34 7.07
C ALA A 349 12.34 -11.64 8.00
N VAL A 350 12.81 -10.61 8.72
CA VAL A 350 13.92 -10.77 9.67
C VAL A 350 13.51 -11.60 10.89
N LEU A 351 12.30 -11.38 11.40
CA LEU A 351 11.76 -12.17 12.51
C LEU A 351 11.68 -13.65 12.11
N GLY A 352 11.11 -13.96 10.94
CA GLY A 352 11.06 -15.31 10.39
C GLY A 352 12.45 -15.94 10.29
N SER A 353 13.42 -15.21 9.75
CA SER A 353 14.80 -15.69 9.65
C SER A 353 15.41 -15.98 11.03
N ILE A 354 15.26 -15.09 12.02
CA ILE A 354 15.82 -15.29 13.37
C ILE A 354 15.18 -16.49 14.09
N LEU A 355 13.86 -16.69 13.91
CA LEU A 355 13.14 -17.75 14.60
C LEU A 355 13.41 -19.14 14.00
N ILE A 356 13.39 -19.24 12.66
CA ILE A 356 13.48 -20.52 11.96
C ILE A 356 14.94 -20.99 11.80
N LEU A 357 15.90 -20.08 11.57
CA LEU A 357 17.32 -20.47 11.47
C LEU A 357 17.81 -21.19 12.74
N LYS A 358 17.34 -20.81 13.92
CA LYS A 358 17.65 -21.52 15.17
C LYS A 358 17.17 -22.99 15.17
N VAL A 359 16.14 -23.32 14.39
CA VAL A 359 15.69 -24.70 14.25
C VAL A 359 16.61 -25.47 13.34
N ILE A 360 17.08 -24.82 12.26
CA ILE A 360 17.93 -25.42 11.23
C ILE A 360 19.35 -25.64 11.74
N ASP A 361 19.88 -24.74 12.56
CA ASP A 361 21.22 -24.88 13.18
C ASP A 361 21.36 -26.12 14.08
N ARG A 362 20.24 -26.77 14.43
CA ARG A 362 20.25 -28.06 15.16
C ARG A 362 20.67 -29.27 14.28
N PHE A 363 20.62 -29.10 12.94
CA PHE A 363 21.03 -30.13 12.01
C PHE A 363 22.53 -30.00 11.75
N ASP A 364 23.31 -30.95 12.27
CA ASP A 364 24.78 -30.99 12.09
C ASP A 364 25.17 -31.55 10.73
N LEU A 365 25.32 -30.63 9.74
CA LEU A 365 25.77 -30.99 8.39
C LEU A 365 27.30 -30.95 8.31
N LYS A 366 27.94 -32.11 8.12
CA LYS A 366 29.39 -32.27 8.06
C LYS A 366 30.02 -31.61 6.81
N ASN A 367 29.32 -31.57 5.69
CA ASN A 367 29.82 -30.99 4.45
C ASN A 367 29.61 -29.48 4.41
N LYS A 368 30.69 -28.69 4.37
CA LYS A 368 30.68 -27.22 4.37
C LYS A 368 29.91 -26.61 3.19
N THR A 369 30.07 -27.18 1.99
CA THR A 369 29.40 -26.71 0.77
C THR A 369 27.90 -26.96 0.87
N LEU A 370 27.49 -28.15 1.29
CA LEU A 370 26.09 -28.51 1.51
C LEU A 370 25.47 -27.65 2.62
N LYS A 371 26.21 -27.37 3.70
CA LYS A 371 25.76 -26.48 4.77
C LYS A 371 25.49 -25.07 4.26
N ASN A 372 26.35 -24.52 3.39
CA ASN A 372 26.15 -23.17 2.83
C ASN A 372 24.92 -23.12 1.91
N ILE A 373 24.69 -24.12 1.06
CA ILE A 373 23.52 -24.21 0.18
C ILE A 373 22.25 -24.35 1.02
N VAL A 374 22.23 -25.28 1.98
CA VAL A 374 21.08 -25.50 2.86
C VAL A 374 20.78 -24.24 3.67
N SER A 375 21.79 -23.53 4.18
CA SER A 375 21.59 -22.26 4.88
C SER A 375 20.96 -21.19 3.99
N GLY A 376 21.40 -21.05 2.75
CA GLY A 376 20.83 -20.08 1.79
C GLY A 376 19.36 -20.36 1.47
N VAL A 377 19.03 -21.61 1.15
CA VAL A 377 17.65 -22.06 0.91
C VAL A 377 16.79 -21.87 2.16
N SER A 378 17.34 -22.20 3.32
CA SER A 378 16.65 -22.09 4.60
C SER A 378 16.33 -20.64 4.98
N ILE A 379 17.24 -19.72 4.69
CA ILE A 379 16.99 -18.28 4.89
C ILE A 379 15.82 -17.81 4.00
N SER A 380 15.81 -18.24 2.73
CA SER A 380 14.73 -17.89 1.80
C SER A 380 13.37 -18.42 2.29
N ILE A 381 13.31 -19.71 2.69
CA ILE A 381 12.10 -20.32 3.26
C ILE A 381 11.69 -19.62 4.56
N ALA A 382 12.62 -19.36 5.47
CA ALA A 382 12.37 -18.71 6.74
C ALA A 382 11.78 -17.31 6.57
N THR A 383 12.31 -16.55 5.60
CA THR A 383 11.82 -15.24 5.22
C THR A 383 10.39 -15.31 4.69
N GLN A 384 10.10 -16.23 3.76
CA GLN A 384 8.77 -16.44 3.19
C GLN A 384 7.73 -16.82 4.27
N ILE A 385 8.10 -17.75 5.16
CA ILE A 385 7.23 -18.10 6.30
C ILE A 385 6.97 -16.87 7.19
N GLY A 386 8.02 -16.07 7.46
CA GLY A 386 7.88 -14.88 8.30
C GLY A 386 6.97 -13.81 7.72
N ILE A 387 6.87 -13.68 6.40
CA ILE A 387 6.02 -12.68 5.73
C ILE A 387 4.68 -13.24 5.28
N LEU A 388 4.45 -14.56 5.36
CA LEU A 388 3.26 -15.23 4.85
C LEU A 388 1.93 -14.60 5.33
N PRO A 389 1.72 -14.34 6.64
CA PRO A 389 0.47 -13.71 7.10
C PRO A 389 0.26 -12.31 6.54
N ILE A 390 1.36 -11.56 6.37
CA ILE A 390 1.32 -10.18 5.86
C ILE A 390 0.93 -10.20 4.37
N ILE A 391 1.57 -11.07 3.58
CA ILE A 391 1.25 -11.23 2.14
C ILE A 391 -0.20 -11.66 1.98
N ALA A 392 -0.67 -12.65 2.74
CA ALA A 392 -2.04 -13.14 2.67
C ALA A 392 -3.08 -12.05 2.98
N ASN A 393 -2.80 -11.20 3.98
CA ASN A 393 -3.73 -10.13 4.39
C ASN A 393 -3.68 -8.91 3.45
N SER A 394 -2.50 -8.55 2.91
CA SER A 394 -2.32 -7.31 2.15
C SER A 394 -2.46 -7.49 0.65
N PHE A 395 -2.05 -8.62 0.10
CA PHE A 395 -2.03 -8.84 -1.35
C PHE A 395 -2.99 -9.93 -1.83
N GLY A 396 -3.36 -10.88 -0.98
CA GLY A 396 -4.28 -11.96 -1.32
C GLY A 396 -3.72 -13.00 -2.32
N TYR A 397 -2.42 -13.00 -2.59
CA TYR A 397 -1.76 -13.98 -3.46
C TYR A 397 -0.37 -14.33 -2.93
N LEU A 398 0.13 -15.50 -3.30
CA LEU A 398 1.47 -16.00 -2.96
C LEU A 398 2.18 -16.43 -4.24
N ALA A 399 3.38 -15.90 -4.48
CA ALA A 399 4.24 -16.36 -5.59
C ALA A 399 4.86 -17.71 -5.25
N THR A 400 4.44 -18.74 -5.98
CA THR A 400 4.78 -20.15 -5.68
C THR A 400 6.26 -20.44 -5.84
N TYR A 401 6.89 -19.89 -6.88
CA TYR A 401 8.28 -20.12 -7.20
C TYR A 401 9.26 -19.14 -6.53
N SER A 402 8.77 -18.26 -5.63
CA SER A 402 9.58 -17.19 -5.03
C SER A 402 10.85 -17.70 -4.32
N VAL A 403 10.80 -18.86 -3.65
CA VAL A 403 11.98 -19.46 -3.00
C VAL A 403 13.02 -19.86 -4.04
N LEU A 404 12.58 -20.50 -5.13
CA LEU A 404 13.49 -21.01 -6.18
C LEU A 404 14.13 -19.87 -6.98
N ILE A 405 13.33 -18.89 -7.40
CA ILE A 405 13.84 -17.75 -8.16
C ILE A 405 14.84 -16.93 -7.33
N ASN A 406 14.58 -16.75 -6.04
CA ASN A 406 15.46 -16.01 -5.14
C ASN A 406 16.84 -16.65 -4.96
N ILE A 407 16.95 -17.98 -5.06
CA ILE A 407 18.25 -18.68 -5.03
C ILE A 407 19.12 -18.24 -6.21
N VAL A 408 18.53 -17.96 -7.37
CA VAL A 408 19.27 -17.56 -8.58
C VAL A 408 19.42 -16.03 -8.64
N VAL A 409 18.35 -15.30 -8.39
CA VAL A 409 18.32 -13.84 -8.60
C VAL A 409 19.10 -13.08 -7.51
N ILE A 410 19.03 -13.49 -6.23
CA ILE A 410 19.75 -12.79 -5.17
C ILE A 410 21.28 -12.77 -5.38
N PRO A 411 21.96 -13.85 -5.77
CA PRO A 411 23.39 -13.81 -6.12
C PRO A 411 23.71 -12.88 -7.30
N ILE A 412 22.89 -12.88 -8.36
CA ILE A 412 23.06 -11.97 -9.49
C ILE A 412 22.89 -10.53 -9.03
N PHE A 413 21.87 -10.26 -8.23
CA PHE A 413 21.57 -8.97 -7.69
C PHE A 413 22.66 -8.46 -6.72
N ALA A 414 23.29 -9.36 -5.96
CA ALA A 414 24.40 -9.02 -5.08
C ALA A 414 25.63 -8.49 -5.83
N ILE A 415 25.79 -8.86 -7.10
CA ILE A 415 26.83 -8.33 -7.99
C ILE A 415 26.33 -7.08 -8.69
N PHE A 416 25.10 -7.13 -9.22
CA PHE A 416 24.48 -6.06 -9.99
C PHE A 416 24.40 -4.74 -9.20
N TYR A 417 23.83 -4.77 -8.01
CA TYR A 417 23.50 -3.55 -7.29
C TYR A 417 24.71 -2.72 -6.87
N PRO A 418 25.73 -3.29 -6.21
CA PRO A 418 26.94 -2.52 -5.89
C PRO A 418 27.69 -2.03 -7.14
N LEU A 419 27.72 -2.86 -8.20
CA LEU A 419 28.37 -2.48 -9.45
C LEU A 419 27.65 -1.29 -10.10
N LEU A 420 26.31 -1.32 -10.13
CA LEU A 420 25.50 -0.21 -10.62
C LEU A 420 25.79 1.06 -9.81
N CYS A 421 25.82 0.99 -8.48
CA CYS A 421 26.13 2.13 -7.62
C CYS A 421 27.50 2.75 -7.93
N ILE A 422 28.53 1.90 -8.04
CA ILE A 422 29.90 2.35 -8.32
C ILE A 422 30.02 2.96 -9.73
N ILE A 423 29.50 2.28 -10.74
CA ILE A 423 29.55 2.75 -12.13
C ILE A 423 28.76 4.05 -12.27
N ASN A 424 27.57 4.15 -11.68
CA ASN A 424 26.77 5.37 -11.73
C ASN A 424 27.55 6.58 -11.14
N LEU A 425 28.31 6.39 -10.06
CA LEU A 425 29.17 7.47 -9.54
C LEU A 425 30.22 7.91 -10.55
N PHE A 426 30.85 7.00 -11.31
CA PHE A 426 31.80 7.35 -12.36
C PHE A 426 31.08 8.04 -13.54
N VAL A 427 29.91 7.60 -13.94
CA VAL A 427 29.12 8.21 -15.01
C VAL A 427 28.70 9.64 -14.65
N LEU A 428 28.36 9.90 -13.38
CA LEU A 428 28.07 11.24 -12.88
C LEU A 428 29.27 12.19 -12.94
N ILE A 429 30.50 11.65 -12.80
CA ILE A 429 31.73 12.45 -12.95
C ILE A 429 32.00 12.72 -14.44
N SER A 430 31.87 11.73 -15.30
CA SER A 430 32.06 11.89 -16.74
C SER A 430 31.29 10.82 -17.55
N ASN A 431 30.55 11.27 -18.56
CA ASN A 431 29.82 10.39 -19.47
C ASN A 431 30.71 9.42 -20.25
N VAL A 432 32.04 9.62 -20.26
CA VAL A 432 32.99 8.69 -20.87
C VAL A 432 32.86 7.28 -20.25
N PHE A 433 32.50 7.19 -18.98
CA PHE A 433 32.36 5.91 -18.27
C PHE A 433 31.03 5.19 -18.53
N SER A 434 30.14 5.76 -19.36
CA SER A 434 28.83 5.17 -19.64
C SER A 434 28.90 3.80 -20.31
N PHE A 435 29.98 3.48 -21.04
CA PHE A 435 30.20 2.16 -21.64
C PHE A 435 30.25 1.04 -20.59
N LEU A 436 30.63 1.35 -19.34
CA LEU A 436 30.63 0.39 -18.24
C LEU A 436 29.22 -0.06 -17.83
N LEU A 437 28.19 0.73 -18.15
CA LEU A 437 26.78 0.36 -17.88
C LEU A 437 26.31 -0.87 -18.64
N VAL A 438 27.05 -1.32 -19.66
CA VAL A 438 26.76 -2.58 -20.38
C VAL A 438 26.75 -3.78 -19.43
N VAL A 439 27.60 -3.82 -18.39
CA VAL A 439 27.64 -4.94 -17.45
C VAL A 439 26.40 -4.99 -16.55
N PRO A 440 26.03 -3.92 -15.80
CA PRO A 440 24.78 -3.93 -15.04
C PRO A 440 23.55 -4.06 -15.96
N PHE A 441 23.55 -3.52 -17.16
CA PHE A 441 22.49 -3.75 -18.14
C PHE A 441 22.30 -5.25 -18.43
N ALA A 442 23.36 -5.99 -18.74
CA ALA A 442 23.29 -7.43 -19.02
C ALA A 442 22.77 -8.22 -17.81
N LEU A 443 23.24 -7.87 -16.60
CA LEU A 443 22.79 -8.51 -15.36
C LEU A 443 21.31 -8.25 -15.08
N MET A 444 20.84 -7.01 -15.21
CA MET A 444 19.43 -6.67 -14.99
C MET A 444 18.54 -7.30 -16.08
N LYS A 445 18.96 -7.27 -17.34
CA LYS A 445 18.24 -7.93 -18.43
C LYS A 445 18.10 -9.44 -18.19
N THR A 446 19.12 -10.08 -17.60
CA THR A 446 19.06 -11.49 -17.19
C THR A 446 18.02 -11.68 -16.07
N ILE A 447 17.96 -10.79 -15.08
CA ILE A 447 16.93 -10.82 -14.01
C ILE A 447 15.54 -10.68 -14.60
N VAL A 448 15.33 -9.72 -15.51
CA VAL A 448 14.05 -9.53 -16.20
C VAL A 448 13.64 -10.78 -17.00
N ALA A 449 14.57 -11.37 -17.76
CA ALA A 449 14.30 -12.59 -18.53
C ALA A 449 13.92 -13.77 -17.63
N ILE A 450 14.62 -13.97 -16.51
CA ILE A 450 14.30 -15.02 -15.53
C ILE A 450 12.93 -14.76 -14.92
N SER A 451 12.61 -13.51 -14.58
CA SER A 451 11.32 -13.10 -14.02
C SER A 451 10.18 -13.41 -14.99
N SER A 452 10.33 -13.02 -16.27
CA SER A 452 9.34 -13.25 -17.32
C SER A 452 9.13 -14.76 -17.58
N PHE A 453 10.21 -15.54 -17.56
CA PHE A 453 10.11 -16.99 -17.68
C PHE A 453 9.33 -17.61 -16.50
N VAL A 454 9.64 -17.21 -15.26
CA VAL A 454 8.99 -17.77 -14.07
C VAL A 454 7.52 -17.33 -13.99
N SER A 455 7.18 -16.09 -14.35
CA SER A 455 5.79 -15.62 -14.35
C SER A 455 4.93 -16.31 -15.41
N SER A 456 5.54 -16.83 -16.50
CA SER A 456 4.83 -17.61 -17.53
C SER A 456 4.59 -19.07 -17.15
N LEU A 457 5.17 -19.57 -16.06
CA LEU A 457 4.96 -20.95 -15.60
C LEU A 457 3.55 -21.14 -15.04
N PRO A 458 2.95 -22.34 -15.20
CA PRO A 458 1.65 -22.63 -14.60
C PRO A 458 1.75 -22.48 -13.07
N TYR A 459 0.71 -21.91 -12.49
CA TYR A 459 0.65 -21.64 -11.04
C TYR A 459 1.81 -20.78 -10.53
N ALA A 460 2.32 -19.84 -11.32
CA ALA A 460 3.36 -18.90 -10.88
C ALA A 460 2.95 -18.16 -9.60
N TYR A 461 1.69 -17.87 -9.48
CA TYR A 461 1.09 -17.39 -8.25
C TYR A 461 -0.21 -18.16 -7.94
N ILE A 462 -0.53 -18.24 -6.66
CA ILE A 462 -1.79 -18.80 -6.16
C ILE A 462 -2.49 -17.75 -5.30
N GLU A 463 -3.79 -17.67 -5.43
CA GLU A 463 -4.60 -16.84 -4.54
C GLU A 463 -4.63 -17.48 -3.15
N VAL A 464 -4.41 -16.66 -2.13
CA VAL A 464 -4.47 -17.07 -0.73
C VAL A 464 -5.47 -16.21 0.02
N PHE A 465 -6.16 -16.85 0.92
CA PHE A 465 -7.16 -16.16 1.74
C PHE A 465 -6.50 -15.34 2.85
N GLY A 466 -7.03 -14.16 3.13
CA GLY A 466 -6.59 -13.35 4.25
C GLY A 466 -6.71 -14.12 5.57
N MET A 467 -5.64 -14.11 6.34
CA MET A 467 -5.60 -14.84 7.62
C MET A 467 -6.42 -14.16 8.71
N GLY A 468 -6.58 -12.84 8.62
CA GLY A 468 -7.15 -12.04 9.69
C GLY A 468 -6.23 -11.88 10.90
N LEU A 469 -6.59 -10.96 11.80
CA LEU A 469 -5.73 -10.57 12.93
C LEU A 469 -5.46 -11.74 13.91
N ILE A 470 -6.50 -12.46 14.30
CA ILE A 470 -6.38 -13.53 15.29
C ILE A 470 -5.49 -14.67 14.78
N SER A 471 -5.71 -15.11 13.54
CA SER A 471 -4.89 -16.16 12.90
C SER A 471 -3.43 -15.71 12.76
N THR A 472 -3.20 -14.46 12.41
CA THR A 472 -1.86 -13.88 12.32
C THR A 472 -1.13 -13.90 13.66
N ILE A 473 -1.81 -13.51 14.74
CA ILE A 473 -1.26 -13.55 16.10
C ILE A 473 -0.93 -15.00 16.51
N LEU A 474 -1.85 -15.94 16.30
CA LEU A 474 -1.64 -17.36 16.62
C LEU A 474 -0.46 -17.94 15.82
N PHE A 475 -0.34 -17.58 14.56
CA PHE A 475 0.77 -18.01 13.70
C PHE A 475 2.12 -17.54 14.26
N TYR A 476 2.26 -16.25 14.62
CA TYR A 476 3.50 -15.76 15.21
C TYR A 476 3.79 -16.33 16.59
N ILE A 477 2.76 -16.59 17.43
CA ILE A 477 2.93 -17.31 18.70
C ILE A 477 3.53 -18.70 18.44
N ALA A 478 2.98 -19.46 17.47
CA ALA A 478 3.53 -20.77 17.09
C ALA A 478 5.00 -20.66 16.65
N MET A 479 5.35 -19.64 15.85
CA MET A 479 6.73 -19.39 15.44
C MET A 479 7.66 -19.10 16.64
N PHE A 480 7.23 -18.30 17.62
CA PHE A 480 8.03 -18.00 18.81
C PHE A 480 8.25 -19.26 19.67
N VAL A 481 7.23 -20.12 19.81
CA VAL A 481 7.37 -21.42 20.51
C VAL A 481 8.31 -22.34 19.75
N LEU A 482 8.18 -22.44 18.42
CA LEU A 482 9.05 -23.23 17.55
C LEU A 482 10.52 -22.79 17.67
N GLY A 483 10.78 -21.48 17.61
CA GLY A 483 12.10 -20.88 17.74
C GLY A 483 12.77 -21.06 19.11
N GLY A 484 12.08 -21.63 20.09
CA GLY A 484 12.63 -21.92 21.42
C GLY A 484 12.76 -20.70 22.32
N PHE A 485 11.91 -19.68 22.12
CA PHE A 485 11.84 -18.52 23.02
C PHE A 485 10.97 -18.77 24.25
N VAL A 486 10.10 -19.79 24.17
CA VAL A 486 9.33 -20.34 25.30
C VAL A 486 9.86 -21.73 25.58
N ASN A 487 10.39 -21.94 26.77
CA ASN A 487 10.90 -23.25 27.22
C ASN A 487 9.74 -24.13 27.68
N LEU A 488 9.16 -24.86 26.74
CA LEU A 488 8.18 -25.90 26.99
C LEU A 488 8.85 -27.27 26.93
N LYS A 489 8.41 -28.22 27.74
CA LYS A 489 8.82 -29.62 27.65
C LYS A 489 8.43 -30.23 26.30
N GLY A 490 9.20 -31.19 25.78
CA GLY A 490 9.11 -31.71 24.42
C GLY A 490 7.69 -31.94 23.90
N ASP A 491 6.90 -32.78 24.61
CA ASP A 491 5.53 -33.11 24.16
C ASP A 491 4.57 -31.94 24.27
N ILE A 492 4.67 -31.13 25.34
CA ILE A 492 3.87 -29.92 25.51
C ILE A 492 4.22 -28.88 24.43
N LYS A 493 5.49 -28.76 24.06
CA LYS A 493 5.93 -27.87 23.00
C LYS A 493 5.32 -28.24 21.66
N THR A 494 5.42 -29.52 21.28
CA THR A 494 4.84 -30.05 20.04
C THR A 494 3.32 -29.87 20.02
N LEU A 495 2.65 -30.24 21.09
CA LEU A 495 1.20 -30.06 21.22
C LEU A 495 0.78 -28.58 21.12
N SER A 496 1.52 -27.69 21.77
CA SER A 496 1.25 -26.23 21.71
C SER A 496 1.41 -25.67 20.30
N ILE A 497 2.43 -26.08 19.55
CA ILE A 497 2.63 -25.66 18.15
C ILE A 497 1.48 -26.17 17.28
N ILE A 498 1.14 -27.46 17.38
CA ILE A 498 0.05 -28.05 16.62
C ILE A 498 -1.29 -27.36 16.96
N ALA A 499 -1.59 -27.19 18.23
CA ALA A 499 -2.83 -26.54 18.65
C ALA A 499 -2.94 -25.09 18.13
N THR A 500 -1.87 -24.30 18.23
CA THR A 500 -1.88 -22.91 17.73
C THR A 500 -1.99 -22.83 16.21
N LEU A 501 -1.36 -23.74 15.47
CA LEU A 501 -1.50 -23.81 14.02
C LEU A 501 -2.90 -24.28 13.61
N CYS A 502 -3.47 -25.31 14.27
CA CYS A 502 -4.84 -25.76 14.01
C CYS A 502 -5.86 -24.65 14.28
N LEU A 503 -5.71 -23.93 15.39
CA LEU A 503 -6.55 -22.77 15.70
C LEU A 503 -6.39 -21.67 14.67
N SER A 504 -5.15 -21.38 14.22
CA SER A 504 -4.91 -20.42 13.15
C SER A 504 -5.64 -20.80 11.86
N VAL A 505 -5.54 -22.06 11.42
CA VAL A 505 -6.24 -22.57 10.23
C VAL A 505 -7.78 -22.50 10.42
N MET A 506 -8.28 -22.87 11.59
CA MET A 506 -9.70 -22.76 11.90
C MET A 506 -10.21 -21.32 11.78
N PHE A 507 -9.49 -20.34 12.32
CA PHE A 507 -9.87 -18.93 12.19
C PHE A 507 -9.73 -18.43 10.73
N VAL A 508 -8.75 -18.92 9.97
CA VAL A 508 -8.66 -18.65 8.53
C VAL A 508 -9.91 -19.16 7.81
N THR A 509 -10.34 -20.39 8.06
CA THR A 509 -11.54 -20.96 7.44
C THR A 509 -12.79 -20.19 7.81
N ILE A 510 -12.99 -19.89 9.10
CA ILE A 510 -14.15 -19.12 9.59
C ILE A 510 -14.19 -17.73 8.93
N ASN A 511 -13.05 -17.05 8.91
CA ASN A 511 -12.95 -15.71 8.28
C ASN A 511 -13.23 -15.73 6.76
N ASN A 512 -13.04 -16.90 6.14
CA ASN A 512 -13.16 -17.08 4.69
C ASN A 512 -14.44 -17.81 4.27
N ILE A 513 -15.39 -18.01 5.17
CA ILE A 513 -16.73 -18.46 4.80
C ILE A 513 -17.38 -17.35 3.95
N PRO A 514 -17.81 -17.65 2.71
CA PRO A 514 -18.47 -16.66 1.88
C PRO A 514 -19.71 -16.12 2.60
N LYS A 515 -19.81 -14.81 2.70
CA LYS A 515 -21.05 -14.18 3.17
C LYS A 515 -22.06 -14.30 2.04
N LYS A 516 -23.12 -15.06 2.25
CA LYS A 516 -24.26 -15.07 1.34
C LYS A 516 -25.09 -13.82 1.57
N PHE A 517 -25.50 -13.17 0.51
CA PHE A 517 -26.51 -12.14 0.59
C PHE A 517 -27.84 -12.80 0.97
N THR A 518 -28.48 -12.33 2.01
CA THR A 518 -29.75 -12.89 2.52
C THR A 518 -30.96 -12.09 2.04
N THR A 519 -30.71 -10.93 1.44
CA THR A 519 -31.72 -9.99 0.96
C THR A 519 -31.23 -9.32 -0.33
N ASN A 520 -32.15 -8.93 -1.19
CA ASN A 520 -31.82 -8.06 -2.33
C ASN A 520 -31.57 -6.66 -1.82
N ASN A 521 -30.40 -6.12 -2.07
CA ASN A 521 -29.99 -4.79 -1.63
C ASN A 521 -29.57 -3.94 -2.81
N PHE A 522 -30.02 -2.68 -2.80
CA PHE A 522 -29.53 -1.61 -3.66
C PHE A 522 -28.69 -0.68 -2.80
N ILE A 523 -27.39 -0.62 -3.04
CA ILE A 523 -26.43 0.14 -2.23
C ILE A 523 -25.83 1.23 -3.10
N VAL A 524 -25.89 2.47 -2.65
CA VAL A 524 -25.23 3.62 -3.28
C VAL A 524 -23.95 3.93 -2.53
N GLU A 525 -22.83 3.98 -3.25
CA GLU A 525 -21.51 4.24 -2.66
C GLU A 525 -20.60 4.99 -3.65
N ASN A 526 -20.17 6.19 -3.31
CA ASN A 526 -19.48 7.10 -4.22
C ASN A 526 -17.96 6.95 -4.31
N ASN A 527 -17.35 5.94 -3.69
CA ASN A 527 -15.88 5.86 -3.60
C ASN A 527 -15.19 5.10 -4.75
N THR A 528 -15.85 4.08 -5.32
CA THR A 528 -15.28 3.22 -6.37
C THR A 528 -16.30 2.77 -7.41
N TYR A 529 -17.55 2.79 -7.07
CA TYR A 529 -18.72 2.58 -7.93
C TYR A 529 -19.86 3.44 -7.42
N TYR A 530 -20.74 3.83 -8.32
CA TYR A 530 -21.86 4.66 -7.95
C TYR A 530 -22.92 3.88 -7.17
N ALA A 531 -23.36 2.76 -7.71
CA ALA A 531 -24.30 1.88 -7.03
C ALA A 531 -24.00 0.41 -7.27
N SER A 532 -24.48 -0.46 -6.39
CA SER A 532 -24.45 -1.92 -6.59
C SER A 532 -25.80 -2.54 -6.30
N ILE A 533 -26.11 -3.60 -7.03
CA ILE A 533 -27.29 -4.44 -6.83
C ILE A 533 -26.79 -5.82 -6.43
N ASN A 534 -27.15 -6.26 -5.22
CA ASN A 534 -26.87 -7.59 -4.71
C ASN A 534 -28.17 -8.39 -4.68
N THR A 535 -28.15 -9.63 -5.16
CA THR A 535 -29.33 -10.51 -5.17
C THR A 535 -29.20 -11.64 -4.14
N GLU A 536 -30.33 -12.22 -3.75
CA GLU A 536 -30.36 -13.43 -2.90
C GLU A 536 -29.62 -14.62 -3.53
N ASN A 537 -29.51 -14.66 -4.85
CA ASN A 537 -28.78 -15.68 -5.60
C ASN A 537 -27.27 -15.47 -5.61
N ASN A 538 -26.75 -14.45 -4.91
CA ASN A 538 -25.36 -13.98 -4.92
C ASN A 538 -24.93 -13.30 -6.23
N ASP A 539 -25.84 -12.91 -7.11
CA ASP A 539 -25.46 -12.10 -8.26
C ASP A 539 -25.11 -10.68 -7.80
N LEU A 540 -24.09 -10.12 -8.40
CA LEU A 540 -23.61 -8.77 -8.12
C LEU A 540 -23.51 -7.97 -9.41
N TYR A 541 -24.20 -6.84 -9.44
CA TYR A 541 -24.09 -5.87 -10.53
C TYR A 541 -23.52 -4.55 -9.97
N LEU A 542 -22.54 -3.99 -10.65
CA LEU A 542 -21.96 -2.69 -10.31
C LEU A 542 -22.38 -1.66 -11.36
N ILE A 543 -22.76 -0.49 -10.89
CA ILE A 543 -23.24 0.62 -11.73
C ILE A 543 -22.21 1.74 -11.67
N ASP A 544 -21.73 2.19 -12.83
CA ASP A 544 -20.77 3.26 -13.03
C ASP A 544 -19.58 3.20 -12.05
N ILE A 545 -18.64 2.34 -12.34
CA ILE A 545 -17.40 2.23 -11.55
C ILE A 545 -16.45 3.40 -11.84
N ASP A 546 -15.62 3.75 -10.86
CA ASP A 546 -14.51 4.68 -11.07
C ASP A 546 -13.51 4.06 -12.06
N THR A 547 -13.54 4.54 -13.31
CA THR A 547 -12.74 4.04 -14.43
C THR A 547 -11.29 4.50 -14.41
N SER A 548 -10.90 5.33 -13.44
CA SER A 548 -9.50 5.67 -13.23
C SER A 548 -8.68 4.45 -12.83
N LYS A 549 -7.42 4.39 -13.24
CA LYS A 549 -6.52 3.29 -12.86
C LYS A 549 -6.50 3.07 -11.34
N LYS A 550 -6.50 4.15 -10.58
CA LYS A 550 -6.53 4.14 -9.10
C LYS A 550 -7.86 3.61 -8.56
N GLY A 551 -8.98 4.03 -9.17
CA GLY A 551 -10.33 3.57 -8.82
C GLY A 551 -10.48 2.08 -9.07
N ILE A 552 -10.06 1.59 -10.25
CA ILE A 552 -10.10 0.17 -10.60
C ILE A 552 -9.23 -0.67 -9.64
N GLU A 553 -8.02 -0.24 -9.31
CA GLU A 553 -7.15 -0.94 -8.36
C GLU A 553 -7.77 -0.98 -6.95
N LYS A 554 -8.36 0.14 -6.50
CA LYS A 554 -9.08 0.24 -5.23
C LYS A 554 -10.30 -0.69 -5.22
N LEU A 555 -11.08 -0.70 -6.29
CA LEU A 555 -12.25 -1.58 -6.44
C LEU A 555 -11.85 -3.05 -6.42
N ARG A 556 -10.78 -3.44 -7.15
CA ARG A 556 -10.21 -4.79 -7.07
C ARG A 556 -9.86 -5.19 -5.64
N SER A 557 -9.22 -4.28 -4.90
CA SER A 557 -8.85 -4.53 -3.51
C SER A 557 -10.08 -4.74 -2.61
N ILE A 558 -11.12 -3.91 -2.78
CA ILE A 558 -12.38 -4.02 -2.03
C ILE A 558 -13.09 -5.34 -2.34
N LEU A 559 -13.24 -5.68 -3.62
CA LEU A 559 -13.92 -6.90 -4.05
C LEU A 559 -13.18 -8.16 -3.56
N LYS A 560 -11.85 -8.17 -3.69
CA LYS A 560 -11.01 -9.23 -3.11
C LYS A 560 -11.12 -9.29 -1.59
N GLY A 561 -11.15 -8.16 -0.91
CA GLY A 561 -11.38 -8.08 0.53
C GLY A 561 -12.76 -8.61 0.96
N LYS A 562 -13.79 -8.35 0.17
CA LYS A 562 -15.15 -8.91 0.32
C LYS A 562 -15.26 -10.36 -0.19
N LYS A 563 -14.19 -10.94 -0.78
CA LYS A 563 -14.11 -12.31 -1.33
C LYS A 563 -15.06 -12.57 -2.50
N ILE A 564 -15.35 -11.53 -3.26
CA ILE A 564 -16.13 -11.60 -4.47
C ILE A 564 -15.19 -12.06 -5.58
N LYS A 565 -15.50 -13.19 -6.20
CA LYS A 565 -14.72 -13.78 -7.29
C LYS A 565 -15.30 -13.51 -8.66
N GLN A 566 -16.60 -13.26 -8.72
CA GLN A 566 -17.34 -13.04 -9.95
C GLN A 566 -18.28 -11.87 -9.77
N ILE A 567 -18.46 -11.11 -10.82
CA ILE A 567 -19.43 -10.03 -10.95
C ILE A 567 -20.28 -10.36 -12.16
N ASP A 568 -21.60 -10.33 -12.04
CA ASP A 568 -22.48 -10.70 -13.12
C ASP A 568 -22.59 -9.62 -14.18
N GLY A 569 -22.42 -8.34 -13.80
CA GLY A 569 -22.41 -7.26 -14.77
C GLY A 569 -21.84 -5.94 -14.27
N LEU A 570 -21.20 -5.24 -15.21
CA LEU A 570 -20.81 -3.84 -15.09
C LEU A 570 -21.76 -3.00 -15.95
N ILE A 571 -22.55 -2.15 -15.33
CA ILE A 571 -23.54 -1.31 -16.01
C ILE A 571 -23.03 0.13 -16.01
N PHE A 572 -22.71 0.68 -17.18
CA PHE A 572 -22.35 2.08 -17.37
C PHE A 572 -23.56 2.87 -17.84
N ILE A 573 -23.98 3.85 -17.08
CA ILE A 573 -25.08 4.75 -17.42
C ILE A 573 -24.54 5.99 -18.13
N SER A 574 -23.34 6.46 -17.71
CA SER A 574 -22.69 7.62 -18.31
C SER A 574 -21.99 7.29 -19.63
N ASN A 575 -22.01 8.24 -20.57
CA ASN A 575 -21.29 8.12 -21.85
C ASN A 575 -19.85 8.67 -21.75
N THR A 576 -19.24 8.54 -20.58
CA THR A 576 -17.87 9.02 -20.32
C THR A 576 -16.85 8.07 -20.94
N ASN A 577 -15.86 8.65 -21.63
CA ASN A 577 -14.75 7.88 -22.19
C ASN A 577 -13.86 7.32 -21.08
N PHE A 578 -13.50 6.05 -21.20
CA PHE A 578 -12.59 5.36 -20.29
C PHE A 578 -11.55 4.53 -21.05
N SER A 579 -10.50 4.10 -20.33
CA SER A 579 -9.48 3.20 -20.87
C SER A 579 -10.04 1.80 -21.11
N SER A 580 -10.27 1.42 -22.37
CA SER A 580 -10.79 0.10 -22.75
C SER A 580 -9.91 -1.04 -22.22
N SER A 581 -8.58 -0.85 -22.16
CA SER A 581 -7.65 -1.88 -21.66
C SER A 581 -7.80 -2.15 -20.17
N GLU A 582 -8.00 -1.11 -19.35
CA GLU A 582 -8.17 -1.27 -17.90
C GLU A 582 -9.50 -1.94 -17.57
N ILE A 583 -10.58 -1.53 -18.24
CA ILE A 583 -11.91 -2.15 -18.06
C ILE A 583 -11.93 -3.58 -18.59
N SER A 584 -11.29 -3.87 -19.74
CA SER A 584 -11.16 -5.22 -20.26
C SER A 584 -10.43 -6.15 -19.28
N ASN A 585 -9.33 -5.69 -18.70
CA ASN A 585 -8.60 -6.47 -17.71
C ASN A 585 -9.43 -6.70 -16.44
N PHE A 586 -10.19 -5.70 -16.01
CA PHE A 586 -11.07 -5.83 -14.86
C PHE A 586 -12.21 -6.82 -15.15
N ALA A 587 -12.84 -6.72 -16.31
CA ALA A 587 -13.94 -7.62 -16.69
C ALA A 587 -13.49 -9.08 -16.79
N LYS A 588 -12.29 -9.32 -17.30
CA LYS A 588 -11.69 -10.68 -17.36
C LYS A 588 -11.31 -11.22 -15.99
N ASP A 589 -10.84 -10.36 -15.07
CA ASP A 589 -10.49 -10.78 -13.71
C ASP A 589 -11.70 -11.26 -12.90
N PHE A 590 -12.88 -10.72 -13.19
CA PHE A 590 -14.13 -11.02 -12.48
C PHE A 590 -15.19 -11.73 -13.32
N ASP A 591 -14.85 -12.13 -14.55
CA ASP A 591 -15.75 -12.85 -15.48
C ASP A 591 -17.12 -12.19 -15.62
N CYS A 592 -17.14 -10.87 -15.97
CA CYS A 592 -18.36 -10.07 -15.99
C CYS A 592 -18.74 -9.58 -17.38
N VAL A 593 -20.05 -9.44 -17.61
CA VAL A 593 -20.63 -8.83 -18.81
C VAL A 593 -20.62 -7.30 -18.66
N ILE A 594 -20.27 -6.59 -19.71
CA ILE A 594 -20.22 -5.11 -19.73
C ILE A 594 -21.46 -4.58 -20.48
N TYR A 595 -22.25 -3.76 -19.81
CA TYR A 595 -23.44 -3.11 -20.37
C TYR A 595 -23.13 -1.65 -20.66
N LEU A 596 -23.27 -1.21 -21.92
CA LEU A 596 -22.93 0.14 -22.38
C LEU A 596 -24.10 0.79 -23.11
N PRO A 597 -24.25 2.12 -23.03
CA PRO A 597 -25.15 2.84 -23.91
C PRO A 597 -24.78 2.63 -25.40
N GLN A 598 -25.77 2.64 -26.27
CA GLN A 598 -25.57 2.49 -27.71
C GLN A 598 -24.61 3.55 -28.26
N ASN A 599 -23.70 3.15 -29.16
CA ASN A 599 -22.66 4.01 -29.75
C ASN A 599 -21.60 4.53 -28.73
N HIS A 600 -21.38 3.85 -27.61
CA HIS A 600 -20.31 4.20 -26.71
C HIS A 600 -18.93 4.02 -27.38
N ALA A 601 -18.07 5.06 -27.28
CA ALA A 601 -16.78 5.10 -27.99
C ALA A 601 -15.84 3.92 -27.66
N SER A 602 -15.96 3.34 -26.47
CA SER A 602 -15.12 2.22 -26.02
C SER A 602 -15.64 0.84 -26.43
N ALA A 603 -16.89 0.71 -26.87
CA ALA A 603 -17.51 -0.58 -27.19
C ALA A 603 -16.76 -1.39 -28.26
N PRO A 604 -16.33 -0.81 -29.42
CA PRO A 604 -15.61 -1.57 -30.43
C PRO A 604 -14.28 -2.13 -29.92
N ASN A 605 -13.55 -1.34 -29.11
CA ASN A 605 -12.28 -1.76 -28.54
C ASN A 605 -12.44 -2.90 -27.53
N LEU A 606 -13.48 -2.84 -26.69
CA LEU A 606 -13.77 -3.90 -25.71
C LEU A 606 -14.14 -5.22 -26.39
N LEU A 607 -14.95 -5.17 -27.45
CA LEU A 607 -15.30 -6.34 -28.27
C LEU A 607 -14.06 -6.94 -28.95
N LEU A 608 -13.17 -6.10 -29.52
CA LEU A 608 -11.91 -6.56 -30.10
C LEU A 608 -10.99 -7.22 -29.07
N MET A 609 -11.06 -6.82 -27.82
CA MET A 609 -10.32 -7.42 -26.70
C MET A 609 -10.94 -8.70 -26.16
N GLY A 610 -12.08 -9.15 -26.75
CA GLY A 610 -12.73 -10.42 -26.41
C GLY A 610 -13.56 -10.36 -25.13
N ASN A 611 -14.15 -9.21 -24.80
CA ASN A 611 -15.09 -9.09 -23.68
C ASN A 611 -16.54 -9.28 -24.19
N ASP A 612 -17.40 -9.75 -23.30
CA ASP A 612 -18.85 -9.79 -23.54
C ASP A 612 -19.43 -8.39 -23.30
N VAL A 613 -19.85 -7.74 -24.37
CA VAL A 613 -20.41 -6.38 -24.33
C VAL A 613 -21.85 -6.41 -24.84
N VAL A 614 -22.75 -5.83 -24.06
CA VAL A 614 -24.16 -5.65 -24.41
C VAL A 614 -24.43 -4.16 -24.54
N GLU A 615 -24.70 -3.70 -25.76
CA GLU A 615 -25.14 -2.33 -26.00
C GLU A 615 -26.66 -2.22 -25.82
N TYR A 616 -27.12 -1.17 -25.15
CA TYR A 616 -28.51 -0.90 -24.89
C TYR A 616 -28.93 0.50 -25.35
N ASP A 617 -30.22 0.65 -25.66
CA ASP A 617 -30.85 1.91 -26.04
C ASP A 617 -32.23 2.04 -25.36
N ASP A 618 -32.86 3.20 -25.52
CA ASP A 618 -34.17 3.50 -24.91
C ASP A 618 -35.32 2.63 -25.44
N SER A 619 -35.10 1.92 -26.56
CA SER A 619 -36.15 1.09 -27.20
C SER A 619 -36.25 -0.30 -26.59
N LYS A 620 -35.25 -0.73 -25.81
CA LYS A 620 -35.16 -2.08 -25.26
C LYS A 620 -35.14 -2.09 -23.75
N MET A 621 -36.03 -2.87 -23.17
CA MET A 621 -35.97 -3.22 -21.76
C MET A 621 -34.99 -4.37 -21.58
N LEU A 622 -33.98 -4.16 -20.72
CA LEU A 622 -33.05 -5.21 -20.32
C LEU A 622 -33.61 -6.01 -19.16
N TYR A 623 -33.45 -7.31 -19.23
CA TYR A 623 -33.90 -8.26 -18.20
C TYR A 623 -32.70 -8.84 -17.48
N PHE A 624 -32.70 -8.74 -16.18
CA PHE A 624 -31.65 -9.25 -15.27
C PHE A 624 -32.29 -10.21 -14.26
N ASN A 625 -31.48 -10.98 -13.57
CA ASN A 625 -31.94 -11.84 -12.48
C ASN A 625 -32.60 -11.08 -11.33
N PHE A 626 -32.25 -9.81 -11.15
CA PHE A 626 -32.82 -8.95 -10.12
C PHE A 626 -34.11 -8.23 -10.59
N GLY A 627 -34.39 -8.15 -11.87
CA GLY A 627 -35.51 -7.38 -12.40
C GLY A 627 -35.25 -6.81 -13.79
N THR A 628 -35.72 -5.60 -14.04
CA THR A 628 -35.59 -4.97 -15.36
C THR A 628 -34.92 -3.61 -15.27
N MET A 629 -34.23 -3.22 -16.33
CA MET A 629 -33.67 -1.90 -16.53
C MET A 629 -34.21 -1.32 -17.85
N GLN A 630 -34.63 -0.06 -17.80
CA GLN A 630 -35.00 0.73 -18.95
C GLN A 630 -34.33 2.08 -18.90
N THR A 631 -33.91 2.62 -20.03
CA THR A 631 -33.27 3.93 -20.10
C THR A 631 -34.15 4.92 -20.84
N PHE A 632 -33.95 6.19 -20.49
CA PHE A 632 -34.60 7.35 -21.11
C PHE A 632 -33.51 8.36 -21.42
N THR A 633 -33.23 8.58 -22.69
CA THR A 633 -32.21 9.56 -23.13
C THR A 633 -32.84 10.91 -23.40
N TYR A 634 -32.25 11.94 -22.84
CA TYR A 634 -32.59 13.34 -23.04
C TYR A 634 -31.45 14.06 -23.77
N GLN A 635 -31.61 15.33 -24.13
CA GLN A 635 -30.64 16.02 -25.01
C GLN A 635 -29.17 15.90 -24.53
N LYS A 636 -28.91 16.01 -23.25
CA LYS A 636 -27.56 15.90 -22.64
C LYS A 636 -27.54 15.07 -21.35
N GLY A 637 -28.62 14.37 -21.06
CA GLY A 637 -28.74 13.55 -19.86
C GLY A 637 -29.38 12.21 -20.14
N LEU A 638 -29.17 11.25 -19.28
CA LEU A 638 -29.72 9.90 -19.32
C LEU A 638 -30.29 9.56 -17.95
N ILE A 639 -31.47 8.94 -17.94
CA ILE A 639 -32.10 8.37 -16.75
C ILE A 639 -32.20 6.86 -16.96
N ALA A 640 -31.66 6.08 -16.03
CA ALA A 640 -31.88 4.63 -15.98
C ALA A 640 -32.86 4.28 -14.88
N GLU A 641 -33.95 3.60 -15.25
CA GLU A 641 -34.94 3.05 -14.34
C GLU A 641 -34.65 1.58 -14.09
N PHE A 642 -34.42 1.21 -12.84
CA PHE A 642 -34.28 -0.17 -12.39
C PHE A 642 -35.56 -0.57 -11.65
N ASN A 643 -36.22 -1.63 -12.09
CA ASN A 643 -37.36 -2.20 -11.40
C ASN A 643 -36.94 -3.51 -10.73
N ILE A 644 -36.86 -3.48 -9.40
CA ILE A 644 -36.39 -4.58 -8.56
C ILE A 644 -37.50 -4.91 -7.56
N ASN A 645 -38.06 -6.11 -7.61
CA ASN A 645 -39.16 -6.54 -6.73
C ASN A 645 -40.33 -5.52 -6.65
N ASN A 646 -40.76 -4.98 -7.80
CA ASN A 646 -41.79 -3.95 -7.93
C ASN A 646 -41.44 -2.58 -7.27
N LYS A 647 -40.22 -2.38 -6.82
CA LYS A 647 -39.69 -1.06 -6.45
C LYS A 647 -38.90 -0.47 -7.60
N LYS A 648 -39.14 0.80 -7.91
CA LYS A 648 -38.50 1.50 -9.02
C LYS A 648 -37.43 2.45 -8.51
N PHE A 649 -36.23 2.29 -9.03
CA PHE A 649 -35.07 3.11 -8.74
C PHE A 649 -34.68 3.88 -9.99
N LEU A 650 -34.54 5.18 -9.88
CA LEU A 650 -34.08 6.03 -10.96
C LEU A 650 -32.68 6.55 -10.66
N ILE A 651 -31.76 6.33 -11.58
CA ILE A 651 -30.42 6.91 -11.54
C ILE A 651 -30.30 7.88 -12.71
N SER A 652 -29.94 9.12 -12.45
CA SER A 652 -29.76 10.14 -13.48
C SER A 652 -28.31 10.53 -13.65
N SER A 653 -27.86 10.74 -14.88
CA SER A 653 -26.53 11.21 -15.26
C SER A 653 -26.64 12.30 -16.32
N GLY A 654 -25.81 13.36 -16.20
CA GLY A 654 -25.72 14.45 -17.17
C GLY A 654 -26.54 15.69 -16.85
N VAL A 655 -26.69 16.60 -17.82
CA VAL A 655 -27.33 17.91 -17.67
C VAL A 655 -28.72 17.88 -18.32
N PHE A 656 -29.74 18.33 -17.60
CA PHE A 656 -31.14 18.37 -18.05
C PHE A 656 -31.61 19.80 -18.28
N SER A 657 -32.18 20.06 -19.46
CA SER A 657 -32.81 21.35 -19.79
C SER A 657 -34.20 21.48 -19.12
N GLU A 658 -34.77 22.70 -19.08
CA GLU A 658 -36.13 22.88 -18.56
C GLU A 658 -37.18 22.13 -19.38
N GLU A 659 -36.97 21.96 -20.69
CA GLU A 659 -37.82 21.12 -21.55
C GLU A 659 -37.72 19.65 -21.23
N ASP A 660 -36.49 19.15 -20.92
CA ASP A 660 -36.27 17.77 -20.48
C ASP A 660 -36.98 17.51 -19.14
N VAL A 661 -36.87 18.44 -18.20
CA VAL A 661 -37.55 18.37 -16.90
C VAL A 661 -39.05 18.20 -17.03
N LEU A 662 -39.69 18.97 -17.97
CA LEU A 662 -41.12 18.85 -18.24
C LEU A 662 -41.50 17.51 -18.86
N LYS A 663 -40.68 16.97 -19.76
CA LYS A 663 -40.86 15.62 -20.33
C LYS A 663 -40.75 14.55 -19.27
N ILE A 664 -39.70 14.58 -18.44
CA ILE A 664 -39.48 13.64 -17.35
C ILE A 664 -40.69 13.60 -16.41
N LYS A 665 -41.24 14.76 -16.07
CA LYS A 665 -42.43 14.87 -15.23
C LYS A 665 -43.67 14.24 -15.83
N ASN A 666 -43.80 14.24 -17.15
CA ASN A 666 -44.90 13.63 -17.85
C ASN A 666 -44.70 12.11 -18.07
N ASP A 667 -43.47 11.68 -18.24
CA ASP A 667 -43.16 10.28 -18.54
C ASP A 667 -43.11 9.41 -17.27
N ILE A 668 -42.73 9.99 -16.11
CA ILE A 668 -42.54 9.28 -14.83
C ILE A 668 -43.58 9.77 -13.82
N LEU A 669 -44.80 9.22 -13.90
CA LEU A 669 -45.96 9.60 -13.04
C LEU A 669 -46.11 8.73 -11.79
N TYR A 670 -45.27 7.74 -11.55
CA TYR A 670 -45.37 6.74 -10.48
C TYR A 670 -44.32 7.00 -9.37
N PRO A 671 -44.52 6.45 -8.15
CA PRO A 671 -43.55 6.59 -7.07
C PRO A 671 -42.23 5.90 -7.38
N VAL A 672 -41.12 6.58 -7.18
CA VAL A 672 -39.77 6.09 -7.47
C VAL A 672 -38.80 6.45 -6.35
N HIS A 673 -37.74 5.66 -6.22
CA HIS A 673 -36.56 6.02 -5.45
C HIS A 673 -35.57 6.72 -6.38
N PHE A 674 -35.36 8.01 -6.18
CA PHE A 674 -34.51 8.80 -7.06
C PHE A 674 -33.10 8.96 -6.48
N VAL A 675 -32.10 8.75 -7.31
CA VAL A 675 -30.69 8.87 -6.97
C VAL A 675 -30.00 9.74 -8.00
N SER A 676 -29.38 10.85 -7.59
CA SER A 676 -28.61 11.70 -8.48
C SER A 676 -27.19 11.14 -8.64
N TYR A 677 -26.76 10.95 -9.89
CA TYR A 677 -25.43 10.43 -10.21
C TYR A 677 -24.33 11.49 -10.05
N ASP A 678 -24.58 12.72 -10.42
CA ASP A 678 -23.61 13.81 -10.41
C ASP A 678 -24.20 15.15 -9.97
N GLU A 679 -23.32 16.16 -9.71
CA GLU A 679 -23.76 17.51 -9.34
C GLU A 679 -24.67 18.16 -10.41
N ASN A 680 -24.47 17.84 -11.68
CA ASN A 680 -25.24 18.45 -12.76
C ASN A 680 -26.69 17.95 -12.79
N SER A 681 -26.93 16.70 -12.39
CA SER A 681 -28.27 16.12 -12.28
C SER A 681 -28.96 16.41 -10.96
N TYR A 682 -28.26 17.00 -9.98
CA TYR A 682 -28.78 17.39 -8.66
C TYR A 682 -30.02 18.31 -8.74
N SER A 683 -30.05 19.19 -9.73
CA SER A 683 -31.18 20.09 -9.96
C SER A 683 -32.53 19.40 -10.19
N LEU A 684 -32.55 18.12 -10.60
CA LEU A 684 -33.76 17.32 -10.72
C LEU A 684 -34.37 16.99 -9.34
N GLY A 685 -33.51 16.68 -8.36
CA GLY A 685 -33.94 16.41 -6.99
C GLY A 685 -34.51 17.63 -6.28
N ASP A 686 -33.86 18.78 -6.39
CA ASP A 686 -34.27 20.02 -5.76
C ASP A 686 -35.66 20.54 -6.22
N LYS A 687 -36.01 20.25 -7.48
CA LYS A 687 -37.31 20.72 -8.04
C LYS A 687 -38.50 19.84 -7.63
N GLN A 688 -38.31 18.83 -6.77
CA GLN A 688 -39.39 17.89 -6.36
C GLN A 688 -40.20 17.35 -7.55
N ILE A 689 -39.52 17.00 -8.63
CA ILE A 689 -40.14 16.62 -9.89
C ILE A 689 -40.85 15.27 -9.75
N PHE A 690 -40.29 14.37 -8.92
CA PHE A 690 -40.78 13.03 -8.71
C PHE A 690 -41.62 12.91 -7.45
N ASN A 691 -42.67 12.13 -7.52
CA ASN A 691 -43.38 11.67 -6.34
C ASN A 691 -42.59 10.52 -5.73
N SER A 692 -41.44 10.85 -5.11
CA SER A 692 -40.48 9.86 -4.63
C SER A 692 -40.64 9.60 -3.14
N ASN A 693 -40.51 8.35 -2.75
CA ASN A 693 -40.47 7.94 -1.34
C ASN A 693 -39.11 8.23 -0.68
N TYR A 694 -38.08 8.43 -1.50
CA TYR A 694 -36.71 8.65 -1.04
C TYR A 694 -35.93 9.48 -2.05
N HIS A 695 -35.24 10.51 -1.58
CA HIS A 695 -34.33 11.33 -2.38
C HIS A 695 -32.93 11.15 -1.85
N LEU A 696 -32.03 10.71 -2.69
CA LEU A 696 -30.60 10.67 -2.45
C LEU A 696 -29.93 11.67 -3.38
N TYR A 697 -29.09 12.47 -2.79
CA TYR A 697 -28.29 13.45 -3.50
C TYR A 697 -26.85 12.97 -3.70
N TYR A 698 -26.14 13.61 -4.59
CA TYR A 698 -24.72 13.37 -4.83
C TYR A 698 -23.90 13.38 -3.52
N GLY A 699 -23.12 12.34 -3.28
CA GLY A 699 -22.27 12.21 -2.09
C GLY A 699 -22.89 11.51 -0.89
N GLU A 700 -24.18 11.19 -0.88
CA GLU A 700 -24.82 10.45 0.20
C GLU A 700 -24.72 8.93 0.02
N LYS A 701 -24.43 8.22 1.12
CA LYS A 701 -24.45 6.74 1.14
C LYS A 701 -25.84 6.26 1.54
N CYS A 702 -26.34 5.25 0.82
CA CYS A 702 -27.61 4.61 1.13
C CYS A 702 -27.54 3.08 0.93
N ASP A 703 -28.16 2.36 1.84
CA ASP A 703 -28.40 0.92 1.75
C ASP A 703 -29.90 0.65 1.85
N ILE A 704 -30.52 0.33 0.75
CA ILE A 704 -31.95 0.05 0.65
C ILE A 704 -32.16 -1.46 0.52
N VAL A 705 -32.74 -2.07 1.56
CA VAL A 705 -33.15 -3.47 1.51
C VAL A 705 -34.43 -3.56 0.67
N ILE A 706 -34.40 -4.38 -0.38
CA ILE A 706 -35.46 -4.49 -1.39
C ILE A 706 -36.38 -5.68 -1.09
#